data_b5bd3697e625a9f184963febb2c11c38
#
_entry.id   b5bd3697e625a9f184963febb2c11c38
#
_cell.length_a   1.000
_cell.length_b   1.000
_cell.length_c   1.000
_cell.angle_alpha   90.00
_cell.angle_beta   90.00
_cell.angle_gamma   90.00
#
_symmetry.space_group_name_H-M   'P 1'
#
loop_
_entity.id
_entity.type
_entity.pdbx_description
1 polymer ?
#
loop_
_entity_poly.entity_id
_entity_poly.type
_entity_poly.pdbx_seq_one_letter_code
_entity_poly.pdbx_strand_id
1 'polypeptide(L)'
;MKLYVDGFHFTLTHGNQAVLTCAADQPLLFVGYGEENVLMYRGNYRIEDYVIERKALKVTALQETENGIVADFEGELKMSLTVNGDLAEIQFSEVNPKINRFWIRTVSEKNEHIYGCGEQMSYFDLKGRHFPLWTSEPGVGRDKTTYITWKGDVDGMSGGDYYNTNFPQPTYVSSNHFYVHVQTTAYADFDFRNEKFNELQVWEVPAWIRIEAADTFTELLTKETAFFGRQPELPEWVYNGLIIGAQGGNERSFGILDKSIEKGIKVSGLWCQDWCGKRVTSFGKRLQWDWHFHEEMYPGLPEKIAELHEKGIRFLGYVNPYLVADGKLFEEGRKKDVFAKKSDGNIYLVDFGEFDCGVIDLTKPEAYQWFKDEVIKKYSIDIGIDGWMADFGEYLPTDDIVLHSGKPAMMEHNHWPALWAKCNYDAVSESGKLGEVVYFMRAGGIGSQRYCTLLWAGDQSVDFTRHDGLCTVICAALSSGMIGCGLNHSDIGGYTSLYDNCRTKEVFLRWAEMAAFTPVMRTHEGNRPDTNFQFYDDEDCMVQLARLTDIYTMISPLLKRLVKENAETGIPVQRPLFLHNEEDERSYIEQFEYLLGPDVLVAPVYTEGAEDREVYLPSDGWIHLWTGNEYGKGIHTVEAKIGDTPVFYKKDSADAELFKAVYEKHALNR
;
A
#
# COMPACT_ATOMS: atom_id res chain seq x y z
N MET A 1 -19.19 -12.12 20.03
CA MET A 1 -19.98 -10.88 20.24
C MET A 1 -21.32 -11.17 20.88
N LYS A 2 -21.97 -10.16 21.55
CA LYS A 2 -23.29 -10.30 22.14
C LYS A 2 -24.18 -9.12 21.78
N LEU A 3 -25.44 -9.40 21.46
CA LEU A 3 -26.47 -8.41 21.18
C LEU A 3 -27.45 -8.32 22.35
N TYR A 4 -27.65 -7.11 22.84
CA TYR A 4 -28.64 -6.81 23.89
C TYR A 4 -29.73 -5.93 23.29
N VAL A 5 -30.98 -6.28 23.56
CA VAL A 5 -32.17 -5.56 23.04
C VAL A 5 -33.05 -5.12 24.19
N ASP A 6 -33.50 -3.87 24.16
CA ASP A 6 -34.46 -3.32 25.12
C ASP A 6 -35.45 -2.40 24.39
N GLY A 7 -36.63 -2.90 24.05
CA GLY A 7 -37.60 -2.20 23.23
C GLY A 7 -37.06 -1.90 21.82
N PHE A 8 -36.93 -0.61 21.51
CA PHE A 8 -36.35 -0.16 20.23
C PHE A 8 -34.85 0.16 20.34
N HIS A 9 -34.25 -0.08 21.50
CA HIS A 9 -32.83 0.15 21.72
C HIS A 9 -32.07 -1.18 21.63
N PHE A 10 -30.84 -1.12 21.16
CA PHE A 10 -29.97 -2.29 21.16
C PHE A 10 -28.49 -1.88 21.26
N THR A 11 -27.69 -2.81 21.77
CA THR A 11 -26.24 -2.66 21.90
C THR A 11 -25.56 -3.95 21.49
N LEU A 12 -24.61 -3.87 20.55
CA LEU A 12 -23.69 -4.94 20.23
C LEU A 12 -22.41 -4.76 21.04
N THR A 13 -21.95 -5.81 21.72
CA THR A 13 -20.72 -5.77 22.52
C THR A 13 -19.72 -6.83 22.10
N HIS A 14 -18.42 -6.54 22.29
CA HIS A 14 -17.33 -7.51 22.35
C HIS A 14 -16.76 -7.49 23.77
N GLY A 15 -16.77 -8.64 24.46
CA GLY A 15 -16.48 -8.65 25.90
C GLY A 15 -17.39 -7.70 26.68
N ASN A 16 -16.78 -6.76 27.39
CA ASN A 16 -17.50 -5.72 28.15
C ASN A 16 -17.63 -4.39 27.42
N GLN A 17 -17.11 -4.30 26.20
CA GLN A 17 -17.07 -3.04 25.44
C GLN A 17 -18.22 -3.00 24.43
N ALA A 18 -18.88 -1.85 24.34
CA ALA A 18 -19.88 -1.59 23.31
C ALA A 18 -19.18 -1.29 21.97
N VAL A 19 -19.63 -1.93 20.90
CA VAL A 19 -19.17 -1.71 19.53
C VAL A 19 -20.18 -0.87 18.76
N LEU A 20 -21.47 -1.19 18.90
CA LEU A 20 -22.58 -0.42 18.34
C LEU A 20 -23.60 -0.15 19.45
N THR A 21 -24.17 1.04 19.42
CA THR A 21 -25.31 1.40 20.30
C THR A 21 -26.34 2.17 19.48
N CYS A 22 -27.60 1.75 19.60
CA CYS A 22 -28.74 2.48 19.06
C CYS A 22 -29.69 2.81 20.22
N ALA A 23 -29.77 4.09 20.58
CA ALA A 23 -30.61 4.60 21.64
C ALA A 23 -31.23 5.94 21.24
N ALA A 24 -32.23 6.41 21.99
CA ALA A 24 -32.98 7.63 21.67
C ALA A 24 -32.09 8.90 21.63
N ASP A 25 -31.06 8.95 22.48
CA ASP A 25 -30.06 10.02 22.58
C ASP A 25 -28.74 9.70 21.84
N GLN A 26 -28.63 8.51 21.27
CA GLN A 26 -27.46 8.03 20.52
C GLN A 26 -27.91 7.39 19.21
N PRO A 27 -28.27 8.18 18.18
CA PRO A 27 -28.66 7.65 16.89
C PRO A 27 -27.50 6.87 16.26
N LEU A 28 -27.79 5.64 15.80
CA LEU A 28 -26.83 4.79 15.13
C LEU A 28 -26.64 5.21 13.66
N LEU A 29 -27.75 5.50 12.97
CA LEU A 29 -27.80 5.76 11.53
C LEU A 29 -28.22 7.18 11.22
N PHE A 30 -27.59 7.75 10.19
CA PHE A 30 -28.02 8.99 9.55
C PHE A 30 -28.09 8.75 8.05
N VAL A 31 -29.03 9.39 7.40
CA VAL A 31 -29.17 9.39 5.96
C VAL A 31 -29.36 10.80 5.44
N GLY A 32 -29.11 11.00 4.17
CA GLY A 32 -29.27 12.30 3.57
C GLY A 32 -29.12 12.32 2.06
N TYR A 33 -29.12 13.55 1.59
CA TYR A 33 -28.88 13.89 0.19
C TYR A 33 -27.77 14.92 0.12
N GLY A 34 -26.86 14.75 -0.83
CA GLY A 34 -25.79 15.69 -1.12
C GLY A 34 -25.45 15.72 -2.60
N GLU A 35 -24.72 16.74 -2.99
CA GLU A 35 -24.13 16.91 -4.31
C GLU A 35 -22.62 17.05 -4.14
N GLU A 36 -21.87 16.51 -5.07
CA GLU A 36 -20.42 16.57 -5.09
C GLU A 36 -19.87 17.40 -6.22
N ASN A 37 -18.75 18.05 -5.98
CA ASN A 37 -17.89 18.62 -7.01
C ASN A 37 -16.55 17.89 -6.98
N VAL A 38 -16.23 17.17 -8.06
CA VAL A 38 -15.01 16.38 -8.16
C VAL A 38 -14.19 16.91 -9.33
N LEU A 39 -13.01 17.42 -9.03
CA LEU A 39 -12.04 17.87 -10.01
C LEU A 39 -10.85 16.91 -9.98
N MET A 40 -10.45 16.41 -11.13
CA MET A 40 -9.27 15.56 -11.30
C MET A 40 -8.24 16.27 -12.19
N TYR A 41 -6.99 16.19 -11.77
CA TYR A 41 -5.86 16.56 -12.61
C TYR A 41 -4.73 15.54 -12.41
N ARG A 42 -4.51 14.69 -13.40
CA ARG A 42 -3.43 13.68 -13.41
C ARG A 42 -3.40 12.84 -12.13
N GLY A 43 -4.56 12.25 -11.75
CA GLY A 43 -4.70 11.40 -10.58
C GLY A 43 -4.75 12.11 -9.24
N ASN A 44 -4.58 13.43 -9.21
CA ASN A 44 -4.86 14.25 -8.03
C ASN A 44 -6.33 14.68 -8.07
N TYR A 45 -7.00 14.61 -6.93
CA TYR A 45 -8.41 14.91 -6.80
C TYR A 45 -8.66 16.04 -5.80
N ARG A 46 -9.57 16.95 -6.15
CA ARG A 46 -10.21 17.85 -5.21
C ARG A 46 -11.68 17.45 -5.14
N ILE A 47 -12.11 17.03 -3.97
CA ILE A 47 -13.45 16.53 -3.71
C ILE A 47 -14.11 17.46 -2.70
N GLU A 48 -15.26 18.02 -3.08
CA GLU A 48 -16.10 18.86 -2.22
C GLU A 48 -17.45 18.19 -2.10
N ASP A 49 -17.89 17.89 -0.86
CA ASP A 49 -19.18 17.29 -0.56
C ASP A 49 -20.14 18.32 0.00
N TYR A 50 -21.19 18.64 -0.75
CA TYR A 50 -22.24 19.57 -0.34
C TYR A 50 -23.44 18.78 0.21
N VAL A 51 -23.39 18.46 1.51
CA VAL A 51 -24.51 17.80 2.20
C VAL A 51 -25.67 18.78 2.33
N ILE A 52 -26.74 18.56 1.55
CA ILE A 52 -27.93 19.40 1.52
C ILE A 52 -28.89 19.05 2.65
N GLU A 53 -29.04 17.74 2.91
CA GLU A 53 -29.89 17.23 3.99
C GLU A 53 -29.16 16.11 4.74
N ARG A 54 -29.25 16.14 6.06
CA ARG A 54 -28.79 15.07 6.94
C ARG A 54 -29.80 14.86 8.06
N LYS A 55 -30.33 13.64 8.17
CA LYS A 55 -31.35 13.24 9.14
C LYS A 55 -30.86 12.09 9.98
N ALA A 56 -30.92 12.24 11.31
CA ALA A 56 -30.75 11.12 12.24
C ALA A 56 -32.01 10.24 12.20
N LEU A 57 -31.83 8.93 12.08
CA LEU A 57 -32.95 7.98 12.01
C LEU A 57 -33.24 7.36 13.37
N LYS A 58 -34.54 7.16 13.64
CA LYS A 58 -35.03 6.45 14.82
C LYS A 58 -35.61 5.09 14.44
N VAL A 59 -35.46 4.13 15.29
CA VAL A 59 -36.12 2.84 15.14
C VAL A 59 -37.62 3.01 15.42
N THR A 60 -38.46 2.62 14.48
CA THR A 60 -39.94 2.66 14.59
C THR A 60 -40.57 1.28 14.70
N ALA A 61 -39.85 0.25 14.31
CA ALA A 61 -40.19 -1.15 14.55
C ALA A 61 -38.90 -1.97 14.75
N LEU A 62 -38.95 -2.95 15.66
CA LEU A 62 -37.83 -3.85 15.88
C LEU A 62 -38.43 -5.26 16.14
N GLN A 63 -37.87 -6.24 15.44
CA GLN A 63 -38.20 -7.63 15.59
C GLN A 63 -36.93 -8.42 15.91
N GLU A 64 -36.92 -9.15 17.02
CA GLU A 64 -35.86 -10.10 17.31
C GLU A 64 -35.99 -11.33 16.40
N THR A 65 -34.85 -11.89 16.00
CA THR A 65 -34.70 -13.11 15.22
C THR A 65 -33.91 -14.14 16.03
N GLU A 66 -33.69 -15.33 15.51
CA GLU A 66 -32.94 -16.39 16.21
C GLU A 66 -31.52 -15.90 16.59
N ASN A 67 -30.86 -15.16 15.67
CA ASN A 67 -29.45 -14.74 15.82
C ASN A 67 -29.25 -13.22 15.68
N GLY A 68 -30.28 -12.41 15.90
CA GLY A 68 -30.14 -10.97 15.69
C GLY A 68 -31.45 -10.19 15.74
N ILE A 69 -31.51 -9.11 14.97
CA ILE A 69 -32.68 -8.23 14.87
C ILE A 69 -32.94 -7.78 13.43
N VAL A 70 -34.18 -7.42 13.16
CA VAL A 70 -34.57 -6.58 12.00
C VAL A 70 -35.23 -5.31 12.54
N ALA A 71 -34.70 -4.16 12.17
CA ALA A 71 -35.18 -2.86 12.62
C ALA A 71 -35.58 -1.98 11.42
N ASP A 72 -36.77 -1.35 11.53
CA ASP A 72 -37.22 -0.33 10.60
C ASP A 72 -36.82 1.06 11.10
N PHE A 73 -36.17 1.82 10.25
CA PHE A 73 -35.68 3.17 10.54
C PHE A 73 -36.57 4.21 9.84
N GLU A 74 -37.71 4.52 10.44
CA GLU A 74 -38.67 5.55 9.98
C GLU A 74 -39.17 5.35 8.54
N GLY A 75 -39.14 4.10 8.00
CA GLY A 75 -39.48 3.79 6.62
C GLY A 75 -38.46 4.29 5.59
N GLU A 76 -37.34 4.86 6.00
CA GLU A 76 -36.25 5.27 5.12
C GLU A 76 -35.40 4.07 4.67
N LEU A 77 -35.21 3.13 5.57
CA LEU A 77 -34.53 1.85 5.30
C LEU A 77 -34.84 0.82 6.40
N LYS A 78 -34.65 -0.45 6.09
CA LYS A 78 -34.60 -1.54 7.07
C LYS A 78 -33.17 -2.04 7.23
N MET A 79 -32.80 -2.34 8.45
CA MET A 79 -31.51 -2.91 8.82
C MET A 79 -31.74 -4.29 9.46
N SER A 80 -31.03 -5.31 8.98
CA SER A 80 -30.86 -6.57 9.68
C SER A 80 -29.46 -6.65 10.28
N LEU A 81 -29.37 -7.00 11.56
CA LEU A 81 -28.11 -7.27 12.26
C LEU A 81 -28.13 -8.73 12.70
N THR A 82 -27.19 -9.52 12.21
CA THR A 82 -27.04 -10.94 12.55
C THR A 82 -25.73 -11.14 13.30
N VAL A 83 -25.75 -11.93 14.39
CA VAL A 83 -24.56 -12.21 15.22
C VAL A 83 -24.33 -13.72 15.27
N ASN A 84 -23.13 -14.15 14.84
CA ASN A 84 -22.71 -15.55 14.84
C ASN A 84 -21.32 -15.65 15.49
N GLY A 85 -21.26 -15.99 16.78
CA GLY A 85 -20.01 -16.00 17.54
C GLY A 85 -19.37 -14.61 17.60
N ASP A 86 -18.18 -14.50 17.04
CA ASP A 86 -17.43 -13.23 17.02
C ASP A 86 -17.69 -12.38 15.78
N LEU A 87 -18.58 -12.80 14.91
CA LEU A 87 -18.97 -12.11 13.69
C LEU A 87 -20.35 -11.47 13.83
N ALA A 88 -20.46 -10.20 13.51
CA ALA A 88 -21.71 -9.48 13.31
C ALA A 88 -21.77 -8.92 11.88
N GLU A 89 -22.90 -9.11 11.20
CA GLU A 89 -23.14 -8.61 9.85
C GLU A 89 -24.40 -7.76 9.82
N ILE A 90 -24.29 -6.58 9.20
CA ILE A 90 -25.40 -5.64 8.98
C ILE A 90 -25.72 -5.62 7.51
N GLN A 91 -26.99 -5.77 7.16
CA GLN A 91 -27.50 -5.64 5.79
C GLN A 91 -28.62 -4.62 5.76
N PHE A 92 -28.77 -3.92 4.64
CA PHE A 92 -29.80 -2.91 4.44
C PHE A 92 -30.77 -3.34 3.33
N SER A 93 -32.04 -3.03 3.51
CA SER A 93 -33.10 -3.32 2.56
C SER A 93 -34.18 -2.22 2.61
N GLU A 94 -35.07 -2.23 1.64
CA GLU A 94 -36.18 -1.24 1.52
C GLU A 94 -35.64 0.20 1.62
N VAL A 95 -34.50 0.47 0.99
CA VAL A 95 -33.80 1.76 1.04
C VAL A 95 -34.55 2.78 0.20
N ASN A 96 -34.81 3.96 0.78
CA ASN A 96 -35.36 5.10 0.01
C ASN A 96 -34.36 5.49 -1.10
N PRO A 97 -34.76 5.44 -2.39
CA PRO A 97 -33.85 5.66 -3.52
C PRO A 97 -33.32 7.10 -3.65
N LYS A 98 -33.79 8.03 -2.84
CA LYS A 98 -33.27 9.39 -2.77
C LYS A 98 -32.03 9.54 -1.91
N ILE A 99 -31.73 8.52 -1.08
CA ILE A 99 -30.57 8.55 -0.20
C ILE A 99 -29.30 8.32 -1.04
N ASN A 100 -28.39 9.29 -1.01
CA ASN A 100 -27.05 9.19 -1.60
C ASN A 100 -25.94 9.60 -0.62
N ARG A 101 -26.29 9.81 0.65
CA ARG A 101 -25.34 10.00 1.76
C ARG A 101 -25.81 9.15 2.94
N PHE A 102 -24.92 8.39 3.51
CA PHE A 102 -25.17 7.49 4.62
C PHE A 102 -24.07 7.63 5.67
N TRP A 103 -24.44 7.61 6.93
CA TRP A 103 -23.50 7.61 8.07
C TRP A 103 -23.93 6.55 9.06
N ILE A 104 -22.97 5.80 9.55
CA ILE A 104 -23.13 4.91 10.70
C ILE A 104 -22.12 5.28 11.78
N ARG A 105 -22.49 5.16 13.03
CA ARG A 105 -21.63 5.40 14.18
C ARG A 105 -21.30 4.10 14.90
N THR A 106 -20.02 3.88 15.15
CA THR A 106 -19.54 2.88 16.11
C THR A 106 -19.18 3.59 17.41
N VAL A 107 -19.22 2.85 18.52
CA VAL A 107 -18.83 3.42 19.81
C VAL A 107 -17.33 3.66 19.82
N SER A 108 -16.90 4.75 20.41
CA SER A 108 -15.49 5.09 20.60
C SER A 108 -15.18 5.30 22.06
N GLU A 109 -13.99 4.95 22.47
CA GLU A 109 -13.46 5.18 23.81
C GLU A 109 -12.23 6.09 23.77
N LYS A 110 -12.00 6.85 24.85
CA LYS A 110 -10.92 7.84 24.91
C LYS A 110 -9.54 7.25 24.68
N ASN A 111 -9.30 6.03 25.17
CA ASN A 111 -8.01 5.35 25.09
C ASN A 111 -7.96 4.34 23.95
N GLU A 112 -8.95 4.35 23.06
CA GLU A 112 -8.96 3.50 21.88
C GLU A 112 -7.97 4.03 20.86
N HIS A 113 -7.19 3.13 20.25
CA HIS A 113 -6.35 3.37 19.09
C HIS A 113 -7.02 2.75 17.86
N ILE A 114 -6.88 3.40 16.72
CA ILE A 114 -7.53 3.01 15.47
C ILE A 114 -6.47 2.89 14.39
N TYR A 115 -6.50 1.79 13.62
CA TYR A 115 -5.57 1.48 12.53
C TYR A 115 -6.33 1.13 11.25
N GLY A 116 -5.63 1.01 10.12
CA GLY A 116 -6.20 0.60 8.86
C GLY A 116 -6.59 1.76 7.95
N CYS A 117 -7.80 1.77 7.41
CA CYS A 117 -8.26 2.68 6.34
C CYS A 117 -7.41 2.60 5.05
N GLY A 118 -6.78 1.47 4.80
CA GLY A 118 -5.86 1.27 3.69
C GLY A 118 -4.40 1.51 4.07
N GLU A 119 -3.56 1.80 3.09
CA GLU A 119 -2.16 2.17 3.29
C GLU A 119 -2.08 3.65 3.67
N GLN A 120 -1.91 3.95 4.95
CA GLN A 120 -1.75 5.30 5.46
C GLN A 120 -0.26 5.61 5.69
N MET A 121 0.21 6.74 5.19
CA MET A 121 1.64 7.06 5.15
C MET A 121 2.08 8.03 6.24
N SER A 122 1.17 8.88 6.71
CA SER A 122 1.49 9.94 7.67
C SER A 122 1.25 9.56 9.12
N TYR A 123 0.21 8.79 9.39
CA TYR A 123 -0.19 8.41 10.74
C TYR A 123 -0.55 6.93 10.77
N PHE A 124 0.02 6.20 11.72
CA PHE A 124 -0.32 4.80 11.96
C PHE A 124 -1.54 4.69 12.87
N ASP A 125 -1.55 5.41 14.01
CA ASP A 125 -2.76 5.60 14.82
C ASP A 125 -3.62 6.72 14.21
N LEU A 126 -4.82 6.36 13.77
CA LEU A 126 -5.75 7.24 13.07
C LEU A 126 -6.61 8.09 14.02
N LYS A 127 -6.59 7.80 15.33
CA LYS A 127 -7.41 8.48 16.34
C LYS A 127 -7.17 9.99 16.33
N GLY A 128 -8.25 10.76 16.49
CA GLY A 128 -8.22 12.22 16.47
C GLY A 128 -8.19 12.89 15.10
N ARG A 129 -8.35 12.09 14.01
CA ARG A 129 -8.32 12.57 12.62
C ARG A 129 -9.48 12.00 11.82
N HIS A 130 -9.64 12.49 10.59
CA HIS A 130 -10.55 11.89 9.63
C HIS A 130 -9.79 11.49 8.37
N PHE A 131 -10.30 10.48 7.66
CA PHE A 131 -9.66 9.88 6.50
C PHE A 131 -10.66 9.73 5.36
N PRO A 132 -10.64 10.67 4.38
CA PRO A 132 -11.30 10.47 3.11
C PRO A 132 -10.71 9.25 2.39
N LEU A 133 -11.56 8.33 1.98
CA LEU A 133 -11.18 7.07 1.34
C LEU A 133 -11.48 7.15 -0.15
N TRP A 134 -10.50 7.62 -0.88
CA TRP A 134 -10.50 7.78 -2.32
C TRP A 134 -9.12 7.50 -2.88
N THR A 135 -9.00 6.54 -3.79
CA THR A 135 -7.71 6.24 -4.39
C THR A 135 -7.23 7.40 -5.26
N SER A 136 -6.02 7.86 -5.03
CA SER A 136 -5.47 9.02 -5.72
C SER A 136 -3.94 9.00 -5.71
N GLU A 137 -3.31 9.82 -6.54
CA GLU A 137 -1.93 10.24 -6.26
C GLU A 137 -1.87 10.81 -4.85
N PRO A 138 -0.93 10.39 -4.01
CA PRO A 138 -0.79 10.95 -2.66
C PRO A 138 -0.41 12.42 -2.65
N GLY A 139 0.11 12.91 -3.78
CA GLY A 139 0.61 14.26 -3.92
C GLY A 139 1.93 14.50 -3.21
N VAL A 140 2.47 15.70 -3.38
CA VAL A 140 3.77 16.08 -2.82
C VAL A 140 3.63 16.81 -1.49
N GLY A 141 4.60 16.60 -0.60
CA GLY A 141 4.71 17.25 0.70
C GLY A 141 3.72 16.74 1.74
N ARG A 142 2.49 16.48 1.37
CA ARG A 142 1.39 15.92 2.20
C ARG A 142 1.16 16.67 3.53
N ASP A 143 1.55 17.92 3.56
CA ASP A 143 1.35 18.84 4.68
C ASP A 143 0.99 20.23 4.13
N LYS A 144 -0.28 20.61 4.24
CA LYS A 144 -0.83 21.88 3.72
C LYS A 144 -0.20 23.12 4.33
N THR A 145 0.65 22.99 5.36
CA THR A 145 1.39 24.10 5.97
C THR A 145 2.74 24.34 5.31
N THR A 146 3.21 23.42 4.46
CA THR A 146 4.54 23.50 3.83
C THR A 146 4.52 24.19 2.47
N TYR A 147 5.65 24.83 2.13
CA TYR A 147 5.83 25.49 0.82
C TYR A 147 5.72 24.52 -0.34
N ILE A 148 6.30 23.31 -0.21
CA ILE A 148 6.29 22.33 -1.29
C ILE A 148 4.87 21.88 -1.64
N THR A 149 4.03 21.65 -0.64
CA THR A 149 2.62 21.29 -0.84
C THR A 149 1.84 22.44 -1.50
N TRP A 150 2.01 23.67 -0.98
CA TRP A 150 1.40 24.84 -1.59
C TRP A 150 1.82 25.03 -3.06
N LYS A 151 3.12 24.87 -3.33
CA LYS A 151 3.67 25.00 -4.69
C LYS A 151 3.11 23.93 -5.62
N GLY A 152 3.00 22.69 -5.17
CA GLY A 152 2.36 21.60 -5.90
C GLY A 152 0.89 21.89 -6.22
N ASP A 153 0.13 22.43 -5.26
CA ASP A 153 -1.27 22.82 -5.47
C ASP A 153 -1.41 23.92 -6.52
N VAL A 154 -0.51 24.91 -6.52
CA VAL A 154 -0.53 26.03 -7.48
C VAL A 154 -0.12 25.57 -8.88
N ASP A 155 0.90 24.72 -8.97
CA ASP A 155 1.44 24.28 -10.26
C ASP A 155 0.56 23.24 -10.97
N GLY A 156 -0.23 22.44 -10.25
CA GLY A 156 -1.02 21.39 -10.87
C GLY A 156 -1.92 20.58 -9.95
N MET A 157 -2.46 21.17 -8.90
CA MET A 157 -3.29 20.48 -7.89
C MET A 157 -2.60 19.26 -7.25
N SER A 158 -1.27 19.21 -7.26
CA SER A 158 -0.49 18.04 -6.86
C SER A 158 0.04 18.09 -5.43
N GLY A 159 -0.32 19.10 -4.64
CA GLY A 159 -0.04 19.13 -3.21
C GLY A 159 -0.93 18.14 -2.46
N GLY A 160 -0.32 17.21 -1.73
CA GLY A 160 -1.05 16.20 -0.95
C GLY A 160 -1.56 16.70 0.40
N ASP A 161 -2.29 15.83 1.09
CA ASP A 161 -2.62 15.95 2.50
C ASP A 161 -2.30 14.63 3.20
N TYR A 162 -2.27 14.63 4.54
CA TYR A 162 -1.85 13.46 5.35
C TYR A 162 -2.65 12.19 5.09
N TYR A 163 -3.86 12.30 4.55
CA TYR A 163 -4.78 11.19 4.27
C TYR A 163 -4.75 10.70 2.82
N ASN A 164 -4.07 11.41 1.90
CA ASN A 164 -4.01 10.97 0.51
C ASN A 164 -3.22 9.68 0.38
N THR A 165 -3.78 8.72 -0.34
CA THR A 165 -3.21 7.39 -0.53
C THR A 165 -3.60 6.77 -1.86
N ASN A 166 -2.73 5.92 -2.39
CA ASN A 166 -3.04 5.08 -3.56
C ASN A 166 -3.92 3.88 -3.19
N PHE A 167 -3.95 3.48 -1.90
CA PHE A 167 -4.66 2.29 -1.45
C PHE A 167 -5.56 2.59 -0.25
N PRO A 168 -6.71 3.26 -0.45
CA PRO A 168 -7.74 3.38 0.58
C PRO A 168 -8.54 2.08 0.71
N GLN A 169 -8.95 1.75 1.93
CA GLN A 169 -9.87 0.66 2.18
C GLN A 169 -10.85 1.05 3.30
N PRO A 170 -12.17 0.90 3.12
CA PRO A 170 -13.17 1.24 4.13
C PRO A 170 -13.23 0.18 5.24
N THR A 171 -12.09 -0.04 5.88
CA THR A 171 -11.88 -0.99 6.98
C THR A 171 -10.99 -0.35 8.02
N TYR A 172 -11.42 -0.36 9.28
CA TYR A 172 -10.56 0.01 10.38
C TYR A 172 -10.47 -1.10 11.44
N VAL A 173 -9.34 -1.15 12.13
CA VAL A 173 -9.05 -2.07 13.23
C VAL A 173 -8.98 -1.28 14.52
N SER A 174 -9.73 -1.70 15.54
CA SER A 174 -9.73 -1.11 16.87
C SER A 174 -8.76 -1.83 17.81
N SER A 175 -8.09 -1.06 18.69
CA SER A 175 -7.32 -1.64 19.81
C SER A 175 -8.16 -2.49 20.77
N ASN A 176 -9.47 -2.48 20.62
CA ASN A 176 -10.42 -3.31 21.35
C ASN A 176 -10.66 -4.70 20.66
N HIS A 177 -9.73 -5.14 19.82
CA HIS A 177 -9.71 -6.45 19.16
C HIS A 177 -10.92 -6.74 18.25
N PHE A 178 -11.37 -5.76 17.51
CA PHE A 178 -12.33 -5.94 16.41
C PHE A 178 -11.96 -5.11 15.21
N TYR A 179 -12.41 -5.50 14.03
CA TYR A 179 -12.40 -4.65 12.85
C TYR A 179 -13.83 -4.35 12.38
N VAL A 180 -13.98 -3.22 11.72
CA VAL A 180 -15.20 -2.81 11.02
C VAL A 180 -14.88 -2.62 9.56
N HIS A 181 -15.59 -3.31 8.67
CA HIS A 181 -15.50 -3.16 7.24
C HIS A 181 -16.85 -2.73 6.65
N VAL A 182 -16.84 -1.69 5.86
CA VAL A 182 -18.00 -1.20 5.10
C VAL A 182 -17.85 -1.60 3.64
N GLN A 183 -18.73 -2.47 3.14
CA GLN A 183 -18.66 -2.93 1.75
C GLN A 183 -19.21 -1.88 0.80
N THR A 184 -18.31 -1.07 0.28
CA THR A 184 -18.58 0.00 -0.69
C THR A 184 -17.37 0.25 -1.57
N THR A 185 -17.59 0.70 -2.79
CA THR A 185 -16.58 1.26 -3.69
C THR A 185 -16.81 2.75 -3.97
N ALA A 186 -17.85 3.32 -3.37
CA ALA A 186 -18.11 4.76 -3.38
C ALA A 186 -17.06 5.51 -2.52
N TYR A 187 -17.05 6.83 -2.68
CA TYR A 187 -16.31 7.69 -1.74
C TYR A 187 -16.79 7.47 -0.31
N ALA A 188 -15.86 7.42 0.63
CA ALA A 188 -16.14 7.37 2.05
C ALA A 188 -15.25 8.37 2.82
N ASP A 189 -15.68 8.76 4.01
CA ASP A 189 -14.87 9.54 4.96
C ASP A 189 -15.08 8.98 6.37
N PHE A 190 -14.02 8.44 6.97
CA PHE A 190 -14.04 7.87 8.30
C PHE A 190 -13.48 8.88 9.30
N ASP A 191 -14.32 9.32 10.23
CA ASP A 191 -14.00 10.36 11.22
C ASP A 191 -13.84 9.77 12.61
N PHE A 192 -12.60 9.81 13.13
CA PHE A 192 -12.19 9.29 14.45
C PHE A 192 -11.91 10.40 15.46
N ARG A 193 -12.35 11.65 15.19
CA ARG A 193 -12.08 12.82 16.05
C ARG A 193 -12.96 12.89 17.29
N ASN A 194 -14.10 12.22 17.31
CA ASN A 194 -14.99 12.25 18.45
C ASN A 194 -14.58 11.22 19.50
N GLU A 195 -14.63 11.60 20.79
CA GLU A 195 -14.25 10.71 21.91
C GLU A 195 -15.32 9.65 22.24
N LYS A 196 -16.56 9.79 21.74
CA LYS A 196 -17.69 8.91 22.07
C LYS A 196 -18.13 8.00 20.93
N PHE A 197 -17.84 8.38 19.69
CA PHE A 197 -18.19 7.61 18.51
C PHE A 197 -17.19 7.84 17.38
N ASN A 198 -17.00 6.82 16.56
CA ASN A 198 -16.39 6.93 15.24
C ASN A 198 -17.53 7.09 14.23
N GLU A 199 -17.43 8.00 13.28
CA GLU A 199 -18.48 8.24 12.28
C GLU A 199 -17.98 7.84 10.89
N LEU A 200 -18.68 6.93 10.24
CA LEU A 200 -18.32 6.38 8.93
C LEU A 200 -19.33 6.90 7.91
N GLN A 201 -18.90 7.85 7.09
CA GLN A 201 -19.67 8.40 5.98
C GLN A 201 -19.41 7.61 4.69
N VAL A 202 -20.46 7.39 3.89
CA VAL A 202 -20.36 6.78 2.55
C VAL A 202 -21.35 7.48 1.62
N TRP A 203 -20.99 7.60 0.33
CA TRP A 203 -21.87 8.21 -0.70
C TRP A 203 -22.85 7.22 -1.35
N GLU A 204 -23.25 6.25 -0.59
CA GLU A 204 -24.34 5.31 -0.88
C GLU A 204 -24.77 4.64 0.42
N VAL A 205 -25.91 3.95 0.43
CA VAL A 205 -26.18 2.96 1.49
C VAL A 205 -25.37 1.71 1.13
N PRO A 206 -24.40 1.27 1.98
CA PRO A 206 -23.50 0.19 1.63
C PRO A 206 -24.27 -1.14 1.47
N ALA A 207 -23.70 -2.06 0.69
CA ALA A 207 -24.32 -3.38 0.49
C ALA A 207 -24.45 -4.14 1.82
N TRP A 208 -23.43 -4.07 2.66
CA TRP A 208 -23.40 -4.63 4.02
C TRP A 208 -22.22 -4.05 4.81
N ILE A 209 -22.24 -4.27 6.13
CA ILE A 209 -21.14 -3.94 7.04
C ILE A 209 -20.80 -5.18 7.83
N ARG A 210 -19.51 -5.49 7.97
CA ARG A 210 -18.97 -6.60 8.73
C ARG A 210 -18.19 -6.07 9.93
N ILE A 211 -18.48 -6.67 11.09
CA ILE A 211 -17.75 -6.43 12.33
C ILE A 211 -17.34 -7.79 12.86
N GLU A 212 -16.05 -8.01 12.99
CA GLU A 212 -15.54 -9.28 13.50
C GLU A 212 -14.50 -9.02 14.59
N ALA A 213 -14.53 -9.85 15.63
CA ALA A 213 -13.69 -9.72 16.81
C ALA A 213 -12.85 -10.97 17.04
N ALA A 214 -11.82 -10.84 17.87
CA ALA A 214 -10.96 -11.92 18.30
C ALA A 214 -10.44 -11.69 19.72
N ASP A 215 -9.76 -12.67 20.31
CA ASP A 215 -9.15 -12.52 21.63
C ASP A 215 -7.75 -11.86 21.55
N THR A 216 -7.08 -11.93 20.39
CA THR A 216 -5.76 -11.34 20.11
C THR A 216 -5.71 -10.68 18.73
N PHE A 217 -4.75 -9.75 18.52
CA PHE A 217 -4.56 -9.14 17.21
C PHE A 217 -4.10 -10.13 16.14
N THR A 218 -3.28 -11.11 16.49
CA THR A 218 -2.84 -12.14 15.52
C THR A 218 -4.01 -12.99 15.03
N GLU A 219 -4.94 -13.35 15.92
CA GLU A 219 -6.19 -14.02 15.54
C GLU A 219 -7.09 -13.10 14.71
N LEU A 220 -7.21 -11.82 15.09
CA LEU A 220 -8.02 -10.84 14.38
C LEU A 220 -7.56 -10.67 12.93
N LEU A 221 -6.24 -10.45 12.71
CA LEU A 221 -5.67 -10.34 11.37
C LEU A 221 -5.81 -11.64 10.56
N THR A 222 -5.72 -12.79 11.23
CA THR A 222 -5.95 -14.09 10.57
C THR A 222 -7.38 -14.23 10.06
N LYS A 223 -8.38 -13.79 10.83
CA LYS A 223 -9.80 -13.75 10.44
C LYS A 223 -10.03 -12.74 9.32
N GLU A 224 -9.52 -11.53 9.48
CA GLU A 224 -9.64 -10.45 8.49
C GLU A 224 -9.05 -10.85 7.13
N THR A 225 -7.84 -11.40 7.11
CA THR A 225 -7.17 -11.81 5.88
C THR A 225 -7.77 -13.07 5.26
N ALA A 226 -8.38 -13.95 6.05
CA ALA A 226 -9.17 -15.07 5.50
C ALA A 226 -10.37 -14.56 4.71
N PHE A 227 -10.93 -13.42 5.12
CA PHE A 227 -12.04 -12.77 4.40
C PHE A 227 -11.56 -12.01 3.14
N PHE A 228 -10.59 -11.10 3.24
CA PHE A 228 -10.12 -10.31 2.10
C PHE A 228 -9.24 -11.10 1.12
N GLY A 229 -8.58 -12.13 1.59
CA GLY A 229 -7.53 -12.87 0.88
C GLY A 229 -6.13 -12.48 1.36
N ARG A 230 -5.13 -13.23 0.94
CA ARG A 230 -3.73 -13.10 1.35
C ARG A 230 -2.82 -12.98 0.16
N GLN A 231 -1.74 -12.24 0.31
CA GLN A 231 -0.68 -12.16 -0.69
C GLN A 231 0.01 -13.53 -0.82
N PRO A 232 0.35 -13.99 -2.04
CA PRO A 232 1.11 -15.22 -2.23
C PRO A 232 2.55 -15.08 -1.72
N GLU A 233 3.21 -16.22 -1.50
CA GLU A 233 4.65 -16.23 -1.17
C GLU A 233 5.48 -15.59 -2.29
N LEU A 234 6.57 -14.89 -1.91
CA LEU A 234 7.54 -14.36 -2.85
C LEU A 234 8.43 -15.48 -3.43
N PRO A 235 8.86 -15.38 -4.68
CA PRO A 235 9.80 -16.35 -5.28
C PRO A 235 11.14 -16.39 -4.55
N GLU A 236 11.75 -17.58 -4.53
CA GLU A 236 13.06 -17.82 -3.90
C GLU A 236 14.16 -16.86 -4.36
N TRP A 237 14.16 -16.44 -5.63
CA TRP A 237 15.20 -15.58 -6.16
C TRP A 237 15.23 -14.19 -5.53
N VAL A 238 14.11 -13.68 -5.02
CA VAL A 238 14.01 -12.36 -4.38
C VAL A 238 14.99 -12.22 -3.21
N TYR A 239 15.21 -13.29 -2.47
CA TYR A 239 16.08 -13.30 -1.29
C TYR A 239 17.58 -13.40 -1.60
N ASN A 240 17.95 -13.50 -2.88
CA ASN A 240 19.35 -13.62 -3.29
C ASN A 240 20.10 -12.29 -3.33
N GLY A 241 19.43 -11.16 -3.07
CA GLY A 241 20.04 -9.84 -3.02
C GLY A 241 19.13 -8.71 -3.46
N LEU A 242 19.74 -7.64 -3.89
CA LEU A 242 19.12 -6.40 -4.35
C LEU A 242 18.53 -6.53 -5.75
N ILE A 243 17.35 -5.96 -5.97
CA ILE A 243 16.86 -5.65 -7.30
C ILE A 243 17.39 -4.25 -7.67
N ILE A 244 18.25 -4.17 -8.65
CA ILE A 244 18.83 -2.91 -9.12
C ILE A 244 17.87 -2.25 -10.10
N GLY A 245 17.40 -1.05 -9.79
CA GLY A 245 16.69 -0.19 -10.75
C GLY A 245 17.71 0.60 -11.57
N ALA A 246 17.73 0.37 -12.88
CA ALA A 246 18.58 1.10 -13.83
C ALA A 246 17.84 1.35 -15.14
N GLN A 247 18.17 2.42 -15.83
CA GLN A 247 17.54 2.81 -17.08
C GLN A 247 18.57 3.41 -18.06
N GLY A 248 18.25 3.45 -19.33
CA GLY A 248 19.11 4.04 -20.38
C GLY A 248 19.63 3.05 -21.41
N GLY A 249 18.98 1.89 -21.51
CA GLY A 249 19.29 0.86 -22.52
C GLY A 249 20.33 -0.15 -22.05
N ASN A 250 20.60 -1.15 -22.93
CA ASN A 250 21.47 -2.28 -22.60
C ASN A 250 22.83 -1.87 -22.04
N GLU A 251 23.58 -1.02 -22.77
CA GLU A 251 24.96 -0.68 -22.39
C GLU A 251 25.04 -0.10 -20.96
N ARG A 252 24.17 0.86 -20.64
CA ARG A 252 24.18 1.51 -19.34
C ARG A 252 23.64 0.60 -18.22
N SER A 253 22.48 0.00 -18.44
CA SER A 253 21.80 -0.76 -17.37
C SER A 253 22.57 -2.03 -17.02
N PHE A 254 23.06 -2.77 -18.02
CA PHE A 254 23.88 -3.97 -17.77
C PHE A 254 25.29 -3.60 -17.27
N GLY A 255 25.85 -2.44 -17.69
CA GLY A 255 27.12 -1.94 -17.15
C GLY A 255 27.03 -1.58 -15.67
N ILE A 256 25.91 -1.01 -15.20
CA ILE A 256 25.66 -0.76 -13.76
C ILE A 256 25.57 -2.11 -13.01
N LEU A 257 24.87 -3.09 -13.56
CA LEU A 257 24.75 -4.42 -12.99
C LEU A 257 26.14 -5.09 -12.83
N ASP A 258 26.93 -5.12 -13.90
CA ASP A 258 28.24 -5.77 -13.89
C ASP A 258 29.18 -5.08 -12.89
N LYS A 259 29.21 -3.75 -12.86
CA LYS A 259 29.96 -2.96 -11.86
C LYS A 259 29.52 -3.28 -10.44
N SER A 260 28.22 -3.42 -10.21
CA SER A 260 27.67 -3.75 -8.88
C SER A 260 28.12 -5.12 -8.41
N ILE A 261 28.07 -6.13 -9.27
CA ILE A 261 28.54 -7.48 -8.98
C ILE A 261 30.05 -7.49 -8.71
N GLU A 262 30.85 -6.77 -9.51
CA GLU A 262 32.29 -6.64 -9.32
C GLU A 262 32.64 -6.03 -7.95
N LYS A 263 31.84 -5.09 -7.45
CA LYS A 263 31.98 -4.47 -6.14
C LYS A 263 31.45 -5.33 -4.97
N GLY A 264 30.93 -6.52 -5.27
CA GLY A 264 30.48 -7.49 -4.26
C GLY A 264 29.04 -7.29 -3.79
N ILE A 265 28.27 -6.41 -4.42
CA ILE A 265 26.84 -6.26 -4.14
C ILE A 265 26.14 -7.57 -4.55
N LYS A 266 25.35 -8.15 -3.64
CA LYS A 266 24.51 -9.30 -3.94
C LYS A 266 23.30 -8.82 -4.73
N VAL A 267 23.11 -9.36 -5.92
CA VAL A 267 22.05 -8.92 -6.84
C VAL A 267 21.15 -10.09 -7.18
N SER A 268 19.84 -9.90 -7.02
CA SER A 268 18.81 -10.86 -7.39
C SER A 268 18.11 -10.51 -8.71
N GLY A 269 18.06 -9.21 -9.05
CA GLY A 269 17.37 -8.77 -10.25
C GLY A 269 17.87 -7.43 -10.81
N LEU A 270 17.63 -7.23 -12.10
CA LEU A 270 17.80 -5.96 -12.82
C LEU A 270 16.42 -5.48 -13.28
N TRP A 271 15.99 -4.33 -12.77
CA TRP A 271 14.73 -3.70 -13.15
C TRP A 271 14.98 -2.52 -14.08
N CYS A 272 14.48 -2.62 -15.30
CA CYS A 272 14.58 -1.58 -16.32
C CYS A 272 13.18 -1.05 -16.63
N GLN A 273 12.75 0.03 -15.95
CA GLN A 273 11.42 0.60 -16.19
C GLN A 273 11.25 1.11 -17.63
N ASP A 274 12.33 1.53 -18.29
CA ASP A 274 12.32 2.05 -19.65
C ASP A 274 12.55 0.99 -20.75
N TRP A 275 12.32 -0.28 -20.42
CA TRP A 275 12.44 -1.40 -21.38
C TRP A 275 11.59 -1.21 -22.63
N CYS A 276 10.47 -0.50 -22.52
CA CYS A 276 9.57 -0.17 -23.63
C CYS A 276 9.91 1.14 -24.35
N GLY A 277 11.05 1.78 -24.01
CA GLY A 277 11.50 3.03 -24.62
C GLY A 277 11.17 4.28 -23.81
N LYS A 278 11.70 5.41 -24.28
CA LYS A 278 11.53 6.74 -23.67
C LYS A 278 11.01 7.75 -24.68
N ARG A 279 10.27 8.75 -24.16
CA ARG A 279 9.95 9.99 -24.83
C ARG A 279 10.49 11.18 -24.03
N VAL A 280 10.81 12.27 -24.70
CA VAL A 280 11.23 13.50 -24.04
C VAL A 280 10.07 14.49 -24.02
N THR A 281 9.77 15.00 -22.84
CA THR A 281 8.74 16.03 -22.59
C THR A 281 9.38 17.21 -21.86
N SER A 282 8.66 18.30 -21.66
CA SER A 282 9.13 19.43 -20.82
C SER A 282 9.38 19.02 -19.35
N PHE A 283 8.72 17.97 -18.90
CA PHE A 283 8.94 17.37 -17.57
C PHE A 283 10.22 16.51 -17.49
N GLY A 284 10.83 16.18 -18.65
CA GLY A 284 12.01 15.35 -18.76
C GLY A 284 11.80 14.06 -19.53
N LYS A 285 12.57 13.02 -19.20
CA LYS A 285 12.49 11.71 -19.83
C LYS A 285 11.31 10.94 -19.23
N ARG A 286 10.30 10.59 -20.04
CA ARG A 286 9.14 9.80 -19.67
C ARG A 286 9.20 8.43 -20.38
N LEU A 287 8.48 7.43 -19.85
CA LEU A 287 8.37 6.11 -20.48
C LEU A 287 7.47 6.17 -21.71
N GLN A 288 7.78 5.35 -22.71
CA GLN A 288 6.91 5.10 -23.86
C GLN A 288 5.89 4.04 -23.49
N TRP A 289 4.65 4.41 -23.21
CA TRP A 289 3.61 3.47 -22.75
C TRP A 289 3.02 2.66 -23.92
N ASP A 290 3.86 1.84 -24.54
CA ASP A 290 3.58 0.92 -25.63
C ASP A 290 4.30 -0.41 -25.34
N TRP A 291 3.69 -1.26 -24.54
CA TRP A 291 4.27 -2.36 -23.75
C TRP A 291 4.88 -3.49 -24.57
N HIS A 292 5.93 -3.18 -25.31
CA HIS A 292 6.84 -4.12 -25.95
C HIS A 292 8.26 -3.59 -25.83
N PHE A 293 9.28 -4.46 -25.85
CA PHE A 293 10.65 -3.96 -25.67
C PHE A 293 11.12 -3.10 -26.86
N HIS A 294 11.89 -2.06 -26.53
CA HIS A 294 12.38 -1.11 -27.51
C HIS A 294 13.68 -1.60 -28.14
N GLU A 295 13.62 -2.07 -29.38
CA GLU A 295 14.72 -2.69 -30.11
C GLU A 295 16.02 -1.88 -30.17
N GLU A 296 15.93 -0.55 -30.26
CA GLU A 296 17.11 0.32 -30.34
C GLU A 296 17.77 0.53 -28.98
N MET A 297 16.99 0.57 -27.89
CA MET A 297 17.52 0.76 -26.54
C MET A 297 17.94 -0.57 -25.90
N TYR A 298 17.18 -1.62 -26.16
CA TYR A 298 17.38 -2.95 -25.60
C TYR A 298 17.47 -4.01 -26.72
N PRO A 299 18.46 -3.90 -27.64
CA PRO A 299 18.62 -4.86 -28.72
C PRO A 299 18.85 -6.27 -28.18
N GLY A 300 18.08 -7.26 -28.69
CA GLY A 300 18.21 -8.64 -28.28
C GLY A 300 17.84 -8.87 -26.80
N LEU A 301 16.83 -8.16 -26.28
CA LEU A 301 16.45 -8.26 -24.84
C LEU A 301 16.11 -9.71 -24.40
N PRO A 302 15.36 -10.52 -25.17
CA PRO A 302 15.07 -11.89 -24.75
C PRO A 302 16.32 -12.76 -24.54
N GLU A 303 17.33 -12.60 -25.42
CA GLU A 303 18.60 -13.29 -25.32
C GLU A 303 19.39 -12.82 -24.08
N LYS A 304 19.35 -11.51 -23.80
CA LYS A 304 19.97 -10.93 -22.61
C LYS A 304 19.31 -11.39 -21.31
N ILE A 305 18.00 -11.56 -21.31
CA ILE A 305 17.27 -12.13 -20.17
C ILE A 305 17.72 -13.58 -19.94
N ALA A 306 17.85 -14.38 -21.01
CA ALA A 306 18.34 -15.75 -20.89
C ALA A 306 19.77 -15.82 -20.31
N GLU A 307 20.68 -14.90 -20.72
CA GLU A 307 22.04 -14.77 -20.14
C GLU A 307 22.00 -14.41 -18.65
N LEU A 308 21.04 -13.57 -18.21
CA LEU A 308 20.85 -13.26 -16.79
C LEU A 308 20.36 -14.47 -15.99
N HIS A 309 19.42 -15.24 -16.54
CA HIS A 309 18.91 -16.45 -15.91
C HIS A 309 20.02 -17.48 -15.66
N GLU A 310 20.97 -17.65 -16.58
CA GLU A 310 22.15 -18.50 -16.40
C GLU A 310 23.02 -18.06 -15.20
N LYS A 311 23.01 -16.75 -14.88
CA LYS A 311 23.71 -16.17 -13.72
C LYS A 311 22.86 -16.17 -12.43
N GLY A 312 21.61 -16.66 -12.48
CA GLY A 312 20.67 -16.64 -11.37
C GLY A 312 20.04 -15.26 -11.11
N ILE A 313 20.17 -14.32 -12.04
CA ILE A 313 19.64 -12.95 -11.95
C ILE A 313 18.35 -12.87 -12.76
N ARG A 314 17.39 -12.12 -12.26
CA ARG A 314 16.08 -11.92 -12.91
C ARG A 314 15.99 -10.56 -13.57
N PHE A 315 15.18 -10.47 -14.64
CA PHE A 315 14.93 -9.20 -15.33
C PHE A 315 13.50 -8.73 -15.07
N LEU A 316 13.33 -7.46 -14.68
CA LEU A 316 12.04 -6.88 -14.41
C LEU A 316 11.79 -5.66 -15.32
N GLY A 317 10.53 -5.50 -15.71
CA GLY A 317 10.04 -4.40 -16.54
C GLY A 317 9.09 -3.47 -15.80
N TYR A 318 8.20 -2.83 -16.57
CA TYR A 318 7.18 -1.89 -16.10
C TYR A 318 5.95 -2.01 -17.01
N VAL A 319 4.76 -2.02 -16.45
CA VAL A 319 3.48 -2.02 -17.17
C VAL A 319 2.47 -1.20 -16.38
N ASN A 320 1.56 -0.49 -17.06
CA ASN A 320 0.38 0.11 -16.46
C ASN A 320 -0.86 -0.06 -17.38
N PRO A 321 -2.09 0.19 -16.93
CA PRO A 321 -3.31 -0.09 -17.69
C PRO A 321 -3.67 1.03 -18.69
N TYR A 322 -2.67 1.73 -19.24
CA TYR A 322 -2.86 2.77 -20.25
C TYR A 322 -2.01 2.47 -21.48
N LEU A 323 -2.46 2.95 -22.64
CA LEU A 323 -1.71 2.87 -23.88
C LEU A 323 -1.61 4.25 -24.52
N VAL A 324 -0.39 4.65 -24.84
CA VAL A 324 -0.13 5.96 -25.47
C VAL A 324 -0.79 6.04 -26.85
N ALA A 325 -1.47 7.15 -27.12
CA ALA A 325 -2.32 7.31 -28.30
C ALA A 325 -1.58 7.22 -29.65
N ASP A 326 -0.27 7.47 -29.67
CA ASP A 326 0.60 7.34 -30.84
C ASP A 326 1.34 5.97 -30.91
N GLY A 327 0.99 5.00 -30.02
CA GLY A 327 1.59 3.68 -29.94
C GLY A 327 0.95 2.64 -30.86
N LYS A 328 1.70 1.57 -31.13
CA LYS A 328 1.21 0.43 -31.94
C LYS A 328 0.10 -0.33 -31.24
N LEU A 329 0.27 -0.59 -29.92
CA LEU A 329 -0.73 -1.30 -29.12
C LEU A 329 -2.02 -0.49 -28.98
N PHE A 330 -1.95 0.83 -28.94
CA PHE A 330 -3.14 1.68 -28.99
C PHE A 330 -3.94 1.46 -30.27
N GLU A 331 -3.28 1.44 -31.44
CA GLU A 331 -3.94 1.20 -32.73
C GLU A 331 -4.56 -0.22 -32.83
N GLU A 332 -3.91 -1.22 -32.22
CA GLU A 332 -4.47 -2.56 -32.13
C GLU A 332 -5.70 -2.58 -31.20
N GLY A 333 -5.58 -1.98 -30.03
CA GLY A 333 -6.67 -1.88 -29.04
C GLY A 333 -7.87 -1.10 -29.58
N ARG A 334 -7.63 -0.01 -30.35
CA ARG A 334 -8.68 0.76 -31.02
C ARG A 334 -9.49 -0.09 -31.98
N LYS A 335 -8.84 -0.96 -32.78
CA LYS A 335 -9.51 -1.88 -33.71
C LYS A 335 -10.32 -2.95 -32.99
N LYS A 336 -9.92 -3.32 -31.77
CA LYS A 336 -10.56 -4.34 -30.92
C LYS A 336 -11.58 -3.74 -29.95
N ASP A 337 -11.73 -2.41 -29.95
CA ASP A 337 -12.68 -1.69 -29.08
C ASP A 337 -12.45 -1.96 -27.58
N VAL A 338 -11.20 -1.86 -27.12
CA VAL A 338 -10.83 -2.20 -25.74
C VAL A 338 -10.78 -1.02 -24.78
N PHE A 339 -10.92 0.20 -25.28
CA PHE A 339 -10.82 1.42 -24.47
C PHE A 339 -12.16 1.84 -23.89
N ALA A 340 -12.11 2.43 -22.70
CA ALA A 340 -13.21 3.20 -22.14
C ALA A 340 -13.55 4.38 -23.07
N LYS A 341 -14.80 4.81 -23.05
CA LYS A 341 -15.33 5.82 -23.98
C LYS A 341 -15.88 7.04 -23.25
N LYS A 342 -16.05 8.12 -23.97
CA LYS A 342 -16.85 9.26 -23.56
C LYS A 342 -18.34 9.01 -23.86
N SER A 343 -19.20 9.83 -23.31
CA SER A 343 -20.65 9.79 -23.57
C SER A 343 -21.01 9.97 -25.06
N ASP A 344 -20.15 10.64 -25.85
CA ASP A 344 -20.29 10.82 -27.30
C ASP A 344 -19.82 9.59 -28.12
N GLY A 345 -19.29 8.54 -27.46
CA GLY A 345 -18.81 7.31 -28.07
C GLY A 345 -17.35 7.34 -28.52
N ASN A 346 -16.66 8.46 -28.42
CA ASN A 346 -15.23 8.53 -28.69
C ASN A 346 -14.42 7.86 -27.57
N ILE A 347 -13.18 7.41 -27.89
CA ILE A 347 -12.25 6.89 -26.88
C ILE A 347 -11.97 7.98 -25.86
N TYR A 348 -12.02 7.63 -24.56
CA TYR A 348 -11.60 8.51 -23.50
C TYR A 348 -10.06 8.56 -23.45
N LEU A 349 -9.49 9.76 -23.59
CA LEU A 349 -8.05 9.99 -23.50
C LEU A 349 -7.73 10.76 -22.21
N VAL A 350 -6.77 10.27 -21.45
CA VAL A 350 -6.20 10.95 -20.27
C VAL A 350 -4.95 11.69 -20.66
N ASP A 351 -4.86 12.97 -20.29
CA ASP A 351 -3.64 13.79 -20.44
C ASP A 351 -2.63 13.44 -19.35
N PHE A 352 -1.48 12.92 -19.74
CA PHE A 352 -0.32 12.67 -18.86
C PHE A 352 0.80 13.71 -18.99
N GLY A 353 0.53 14.84 -19.61
CA GLY A 353 1.46 15.93 -19.87
C GLY A 353 2.25 15.73 -21.16
N GLU A 354 1.84 16.46 -22.19
CA GLU A 354 2.39 16.43 -23.55
C GLU A 354 2.17 15.11 -24.32
N PHE A 355 1.41 14.17 -23.76
CA PHE A 355 0.93 12.97 -24.44
C PHE A 355 -0.35 12.46 -23.81
N ASP A 356 -1.19 11.87 -24.64
CA ASP A 356 -2.46 11.30 -24.24
C ASP A 356 -2.41 9.78 -24.26
N CYS A 357 -3.19 9.16 -23.35
CA CYS A 357 -3.33 7.71 -23.29
C CYS A 357 -4.77 7.27 -23.26
N GLY A 358 -5.09 6.17 -23.94
CA GLY A 358 -6.36 5.46 -23.78
C GLY A 358 -6.36 4.65 -22.50
N VAL A 359 -7.52 4.62 -21.84
CA VAL A 359 -7.79 3.83 -20.64
C VAL A 359 -8.33 2.48 -21.09
N ILE A 360 -7.66 1.38 -20.74
CA ILE A 360 -8.19 0.03 -20.99
C ILE A 360 -9.42 -0.18 -20.11
N ASP A 361 -10.57 -0.50 -20.71
CA ASP A 361 -11.79 -0.78 -19.95
C ASP A 361 -11.72 -2.18 -19.31
N LEU A 362 -11.16 -2.27 -18.12
CA LEU A 362 -11.02 -3.53 -17.37
C LEU A 362 -12.37 -4.10 -16.91
N THR A 363 -13.47 -3.35 -17.04
CA THR A 363 -14.82 -3.86 -16.79
C THR A 363 -15.41 -4.59 -18.00
N LYS A 364 -14.79 -4.45 -19.19
CA LYS A 364 -15.16 -5.13 -20.43
C LYS A 364 -14.40 -6.45 -20.57
N PRO A 365 -15.09 -7.63 -20.57
CA PRO A 365 -14.41 -8.92 -20.57
C PRO A 365 -13.43 -9.09 -21.75
N GLU A 366 -13.77 -8.62 -22.95
CA GLU A 366 -12.93 -8.72 -24.13
C GLU A 366 -11.68 -7.82 -24.03
N ALA A 367 -11.80 -6.64 -23.43
CA ALA A 367 -10.68 -5.72 -23.22
C ALA A 367 -9.74 -6.24 -22.13
N TYR A 368 -10.29 -6.74 -21.03
CA TYR A 368 -9.56 -7.40 -19.97
C TYR A 368 -8.73 -8.60 -20.50
N GLN A 369 -9.40 -9.50 -21.25
CA GLN A 369 -8.77 -10.67 -21.83
C GLN A 369 -7.66 -10.30 -22.83
N TRP A 370 -7.92 -9.30 -23.69
CA TRP A 370 -6.95 -8.84 -24.68
C TRP A 370 -5.70 -8.24 -23.99
N PHE A 371 -5.89 -7.39 -22.99
CA PHE A 371 -4.75 -6.77 -22.30
C PHE A 371 -3.94 -7.79 -21.52
N LYS A 372 -4.62 -8.73 -20.85
CA LYS A 372 -3.99 -9.85 -20.15
C LYS A 372 -3.14 -10.70 -21.07
N ASP A 373 -3.71 -11.16 -22.21
CA ASP A 373 -3.06 -12.15 -23.08
C ASP A 373 -2.12 -11.53 -24.10
N GLU A 374 -2.58 -10.50 -24.81
CA GLU A 374 -1.85 -9.90 -25.94
C GLU A 374 -0.86 -8.82 -25.50
N VAL A 375 -0.95 -8.32 -24.26
CA VAL A 375 -0.02 -7.32 -23.73
C VAL A 375 0.84 -7.94 -22.62
N ILE A 376 0.25 -8.31 -21.48
CA ILE A 376 1.05 -8.78 -20.34
C ILE A 376 1.73 -10.12 -20.63
N LYS A 377 0.98 -11.15 -21.05
CA LYS A 377 1.60 -12.48 -21.33
C LYS A 377 2.58 -12.40 -22.47
N LYS A 378 2.14 -11.92 -23.62
CA LYS A 378 2.91 -11.94 -24.86
C LYS A 378 4.19 -11.12 -24.81
N TYR A 379 4.13 -9.90 -24.28
CA TYR A 379 5.26 -8.97 -24.33
C TYR A 379 6.06 -8.90 -23.02
N SER A 380 5.60 -9.53 -21.94
CA SER A 380 6.37 -9.62 -20.71
C SER A 380 6.72 -11.09 -20.38
N ILE A 381 5.74 -11.94 -20.10
CA ILE A 381 5.99 -13.31 -19.61
C ILE A 381 6.68 -14.17 -20.68
N ASP A 382 6.17 -14.16 -21.92
CA ASP A 382 6.65 -15.02 -23.01
C ASP A 382 8.06 -14.67 -23.50
N ILE A 383 8.53 -13.43 -23.27
CA ILE A 383 9.91 -13.02 -23.56
C ILE A 383 10.87 -13.26 -22.41
N GLY A 384 10.39 -13.79 -21.28
CA GLY A 384 11.19 -14.17 -20.13
C GLY A 384 11.30 -13.13 -19.01
N ILE A 385 10.52 -12.06 -19.04
CA ILE A 385 10.47 -11.08 -17.93
C ILE A 385 9.93 -11.74 -16.66
N ASP A 386 10.67 -11.64 -15.55
CA ASP A 386 10.39 -12.30 -14.28
C ASP A 386 9.58 -11.45 -13.30
N GLY A 387 9.23 -10.23 -13.70
CA GLY A 387 8.44 -9.33 -12.89
C GLY A 387 8.35 -7.92 -13.47
N TRP A 388 7.53 -7.10 -12.89
CA TRP A 388 7.36 -5.71 -13.32
C TRP A 388 6.75 -4.83 -12.24
N MET A 389 7.02 -3.53 -12.33
CA MET A 389 6.21 -2.54 -11.66
C MET A 389 4.85 -2.48 -12.38
N ALA A 390 3.79 -2.90 -11.70
CA ALA A 390 2.40 -2.78 -12.16
C ALA A 390 1.85 -1.44 -11.62
N ASP A 391 2.24 -0.36 -12.28
CA ASP A 391 2.03 1.00 -11.82
C ASP A 391 0.61 1.51 -12.06
N PHE A 392 0.25 2.59 -11.40
CA PHE A 392 -1.07 3.22 -11.46
C PHE A 392 -2.22 2.32 -10.97
N GLY A 393 -3.45 2.68 -11.34
CA GLY A 393 -4.71 2.12 -10.88
C GLY A 393 -5.62 3.18 -10.26
N GLU A 394 -5.04 4.28 -9.77
CA GLU A 394 -5.73 5.40 -9.15
C GLU A 394 -6.20 6.48 -10.14
N TYR A 395 -5.84 6.38 -11.43
CA TYR A 395 -6.14 7.40 -12.45
C TYR A 395 -7.42 7.13 -13.26
N LEU A 396 -8.37 6.36 -12.73
CA LEU A 396 -9.66 6.27 -13.44
C LEU A 396 -10.38 7.62 -13.34
N PRO A 397 -10.62 8.33 -14.47
CA PRO A 397 -11.38 9.57 -14.47
C PRO A 397 -12.83 9.34 -14.02
N THR A 398 -13.47 10.38 -13.47
CA THR A 398 -14.84 10.30 -12.94
C THR A 398 -15.80 11.29 -13.59
N ASP A 399 -15.34 12.02 -14.60
CA ASP A 399 -16.12 13.02 -15.35
C ASP A 399 -16.96 12.38 -16.49
N ASP A 400 -16.56 12.55 -17.74
CA ASP A 400 -17.28 12.04 -18.92
C ASP A 400 -16.76 10.67 -19.40
N ILE A 401 -16.50 9.73 -18.49
CA ILE A 401 -16.09 8.36 -18.83
C ILE A 401 -17.25 7.38 -18.70
N VAL A 402 -17.42 6.55 -19.72
CA VAL A 402 -18.42 5.48 -19.77
C VAL A 402 -17.69 4.13 -19.82
N LEU A 403 -18.00 3.29 -18.85
CA LEU A 403 -17.46 1.94 -18.70
C LEU A 403 -18.47 0.88 -19.13
N HIS A 404 -17.97 -0.26 -19.58
CA HIS A 404 -18.81 -1.38 -20.02
C HIS A 404 -19.70 -1.93 -18.89
N SER A 405 -19.27 -1.86 -17.64
CA SER A 405 -20.07 -2.28 -16.47
C SER A 405 -21.40 -1.52 -16.36
N GLY A 406 -21.51 -0.35 -16.99
CA GLY A 406 -22.67 0.55 -16.86
C GLY A 406 -22.78 1.24 -15.49
N LYS A 407 -21.87 0.99 -14.56
CA LYS A 407 -21.81 1.71 -13.30
C LYS A 407 -21.19 3.09 -13.49
N PRO A 408 -21.64 4.10 -12.72
CA PRO A 408 -20.96 5.39 -12.70
C PRO A 408 -19.47 5.23 -12.34
N ALA A 409 -18.60 5.99 -12.98
CA ALA A 409 -17.16 5.93 -12.71
C ALA A 409 -16.82 6.25 -11.25
N MET A 410 -17.60 7.12 -10.59
CA MET A 410 -17.51 7.38 -9.16
C MET A 410 -17.67 6.14 -8.28
N MET A 411 -18.35 5.09 -8.77
CA MET A 411 -18.57 3.82 -8.06
C MET A 411 -17.55 2.75 -8.46
N GLU A 412 -16.88 2.91 -9.60
CA GLU A 412 -15.83 1.98 -10.06
C GLU A 412 -14.42 2.45 -9.70
N HIS A 413 -14.24 3.71 -9.36
CA HIS A 413 -12.93 4.32 -9.16
C HIS A 413 -12.11 3.62 -8.06
N ASN A 414 -12.66 3.45 -6.86
CA ASN A 414 -11.99 2.72 -5.77
C ASN A 414 -11.90 1.20 -6.00
N HIS A 415 -12.65 0.66 -6.96
CA HIS A 415 -12.57 -0.74 -7.37
C HIS A 415 -11.52 -0.98 -8.46
N TRP A 416 -11.18 0.06 -9.22
CA TRP A 416 -10.30 -0.04 -10.37
C TRP A 416 -8.93 -0.66 -10.07
N PRO A 417 -8.23 -0.30 -8.96
CA PRO A 417 -6.97 -0.94 -8.61
C PRO A 417 -7.09 -2.45 -8.37
N ALA A 418 -8.22 -2.92 -7.84
CA ALA A 418 -8.44 -4.36 -7.62
C ALA A 418 -8.63 -5.12 -8.95
N LEU A 419 -9.29 -4.51 -9.94
CA LEU A 419 -9.39 -5.06 -11.31
C LEU A 419 -8.01 -5.12 -11.97
N TRP A 420 -7.19 -4.08 -11.79
CA TRP A 420 -5.82 -4.05 -12.29
C TRP A 420 -4.95 -5.12 -11.64
N ALA A 421 -5.01 -5.25 -10.32
CA ALA A 421 -4.31 -6.31 -9.59
C ALA A 421 -4.71 -7.70 -10.10
N LYS A 422 -6.02 -7.94 -10.27
CA LYS A 422 -6.55 -9.20 -10.78
C LYS A 422 -6.06 -9.51 -12.20
N CYS A 423 -5.98 -8.50 -13.07
CA CYS A 423 -5.49 -8.68 -14.45
C CYS A 423 -4.04 -9.18 -14.49
N ASN A 424 -3.17 -8.60 -13.66
CA ASN A 424 -1.79 -9.05 -13.50
C ASN A 424 -1.72 -10.46 -12.91
N TYR A 425 -2.50 -10.74 -11.86
CA TYR A 425 -2.56 -12.03 -11.22
C TYR A 425 -3.00 -13.14 -12.19
N ASP A 426 -4.08 -12.90 -12.93
CA ASP A 426 -4.59 -13.87 -13.89
C ASP A 426 -3.57 -14.14 -15.01
N ALA A 427 -2.86 -13.10 -15.48
CA ALA A 427 -1.79 -13.28 -16.48
C ALA A 427 -0.69 -14.23 -15.98
N VAL A 428 -0.22 -14.00 -14.75
CA VAL A 428 0.84 -14.83 -14.14
C VAL A 428 0.35 -16.22 -13.80
N SER A 429 -0.85 -16.34 -13.21
CA SER A 429 -1.44 -17.62 -12.79
C SER A 429 -1.74 -18.53 -13.97
N GLU A 430 -2.38 -18.01 -15.03
CA GLU A 430 -2.71 -18.78 -16.23
C GLU A 430 -1.47 -19.18 -17.03
N SER A 431 -0.36 -18.45 -16.90
CA SER A 431 0.94 -18.80 -17.46
C SER A 431 1.70 -19.84 -16.62
N GLY A 432 1.14 -20.28 -15.47
CA GLY A 432 1.78 -21.22 -14.55
C GLY A 432 3.01 -20.64 -13.84
N LYS A 433 3.08 -19.31 -13.67
CA LYS A 433 4.25 -18.57 -13.18
C LYS A 433 4.07 -17.98 -11.76
N LEU A 434 2.98 -18.34 -11.05
CA LEU A 434 2.86 -18.00 -9.62
C LEU A 434 4.01 -18.63 -8.83
N GLY A 435 4.65 -17.85 -7.98
CA GLY A 435 5.85 -18.26 -7.25
C GLY A 435 7.15 -18.15 -8.05
N GLU A 436 7.12 -17.69 -9.31
CA GLU A 436 8.30 -17.38 -10.12
C GLU A 436 8.38 -15.90 -10.49
N VAL A 437 7.25 -15.29 -10.84
CA VAL A 437 7.11 -13.89 -11.26
C VAL A 437 6.63 -13.02 -10.10
N VAL A 438 7.25 -11.83 -9.94
CA VAL A 438 6.83 -10.80 -8.97
C VAL A 438 6.44 -9.53 -9.69
N TYR A 439 5.19 -9.11 -9.55
CA TYR A 439 4.82 -7.75 -9.90
C TYR A 439 4.47 -6.97 -8.62
N PHE A 440 4.81 -5.71 -8.61
CA PHE A 440 4.58 -4.85 -7.44
C PHE A 440 3.72 -3.65 -7.80
N MET A 441 2.76 -3.38 -6.92
CA MET A 441 1.70 -2.40 -7.11
C MET A 441 1.76 -1.33 -6.04
N ARG A 442 1.33 -0.10 -6.37
CA ARG A 442 1.09 0.96 -5.38
C ARG A 442 -0.40 1.13 -5.09
N ALA A 443 -1.24 1.05 -6.12
CA ALA A 443 -2.66 1.22 -5.96
C ALA A 443 -3.35 -0.07 -5.52
N GLY A 444 -4.35 0.08 -4.66
CA GLY A 444 -5.14 -1.02 -4.15
C GLY A 444 -6.55 -0.58 -3.76
N GLY A 445 -7.34 -1.56 -3.39
CA GLY A 445 -8.71 -1.41 -2.91
C GLY A 445 -9.19 -2.73 -2.30
N ILE A 446 -10.48 -2.82 -1.96
CA ILE A 446 -11.07 -4.02 -1.37
C ILE A 446 -10.78 -5.26 -2.23
N GLY A 447 -10.13 -6.24 -1.65
CA GLY A 447 -9.83 -7.53 -2.28
C GLY A 447 -8.55 -7.54 -3.13
N SER A 448 -7.81 -6.45 -3.22
CA SER A 448 -6.50 -6.42 -3.89
C SER A 448 -5.49 -7.38 -3.24
N GLN A 449 -5.61 -7.64 -1.94
CA GLN A 449 -4.71 -8.48 -1.15
C GLN A 449 -4.44 -9.84 -1.79
N ARG A 450 -5.47 -10.49 -2.31
CA ARG A 450 -5.35 -11.83 -2.94
C ARG A 450 -4.66 -11.83 -4.29
N TYR A 451 -4.55 -10.65 -4.92
CA TYR A 451 -4.04 -10.50 -6.28
C TYR A 451 -2.71 -9.76 -6.35
N CYS A 452 -2.31 -9.03 -5.32
CA CYS A 452 -1.08 -8.27 -5.28
C CYS A 452 0.07 -9.14 -4.75
N THR A 453 1.09 -9.43 -5.57
CA THR A 453 2.23 -10.25 -5.12
C THR A 453 3.17 -9.49 -4.19
N LEU A 454 3.25 -8.18 -4.36
CA LEU A 454 4.08 -7.28 -3.56
C LEU A 454 3.53 -5.85 -3.66
N LEU A 455 3.49 -5.12 -2.55
CA LEU A 455 3.13 -3.71 -2.53
C LEU A 455 4.40 -2.86 -2.44
N TRP A 456 4.43 -1.69 -3.10
CA TRP A 456 5.43 -0.66 -2.81
C TRP A 456 4.74 0.64 -2.41
N ALA A 457 5.38 1.39 -1.53
CA ALA A 457 4.76 2.55 -0.89
C ALA A 457 4.56 3.79 -1.80
N GLY A 458 4.75 3.65 -3.12
CA GLY A 458 4.58 4.73 -4.10
C GLY A 458 5.78 5.67 -4.19
N ASP A 459 5.52 6.90 -4.61
CA ASP A 459 6.51 7.90 -5.02
C ASP A 459 6.85 8.88 -3.88
N GLN A 460 7.67 8.47 -2.91
CA GLN A 460 8.10 9.35 -1.82
C GLN A 460 9.10 10.41 -2.30
N SER A 461 9.13 11.54 -1.58
CA SER A 461 10.19 12.54 -1.69
C SER A 461 11.57 11.95 -1.35
N VAL A 462 12.61 12.46 -2.01
CA VAL A 462 13.99 11.98 -1.86
C VAL A 462 14.71 12.59 -0.65
N ASP A 463 14.01 12.67 0.49
CA ASP A 463 14.46 13.38 1.70
C ASP A 463 13.93 12.73 3.00
N PHE A 464 14.07 13.46 4.11
CA PHE A 464 13.63 13.05 5.45
C PHE A 464 12.34 13.75 5.91
N THR A 465 11.57 14.37 4.99
CA THR A 465 10.35 15.08 5.38
C THR A 465 9.32 14.15 6.01
N ARG A 466 8.65 14.68 7.05
CA ARG A 466 7.78 13.89 7.94
C ARG A 466 6.60 13.23 7.23
N HIS A 467 6.01 13.88 6.23
CA HIS A 467 4.78 13.42 5.58
C HIS A 467 4.98 12.91 4.15
N ASP A 468 6.22 12.96 3.62
CA ASP A 468 6.52 12.53 2.25
C ASP A 468 7.88 11.85 2.07
N GLY A 469 8.76 11.90 3.07
CA GLY A 469 10.10 11.30 3.03
C GLY A 469 10.19 9.88 3.59
N LEU A 470 11.40 9.46 3.96
CA LEU A 470 11.75 8.10 4.39
C LEU A 470 10.81 7.52 5.47
N CYS A 471 10.44 8.31 6.49
CA CYS A 471 9.63 7.77 7.58
C CYS A 471 8.22 7.33 7.16
N THR A 472 7.72 7.82 6.02
CA THR A 472 6.39 7.47 5.53
C THR A 472 6.28 6.01 5.09
N VAL A 473 7.36 5.41 4.60
CA VAL A 473 7.34 4.01 4.17
C VAL A 473 7.31 3.03 5.35
N ILE A 474 7.76 3.46 6.53
CA ILE A 474 7.62 2.67 7.77
C ILE A 474 6.13 2.64 8.15
N CYS A 475 5.51 3.81 8.21
CA CYS A 475 4.09 3.94 8.51
C CYS A 475 3.21 3.20 7.48
N ALA A 476 3.53 3.31 6.19
CA ALA A 476 2.85 2.60 5.11
C ALA A 476 2.90 1.07 5.28
N ALA A 477 4.08 0.51 5.60
CA ALA A 477 4.23 -0.93 5.81
C ALA A 477 3.42 -1.43 7.01
N LEU A 478 3.41 -0.67 8.12
CA LEU A 478 2.61 -1.00 9.30
C LEU A 478 1.11 -0.91 9.01
N SER A 479 0.68 0.16 8.35
CA SER A 479 -0.72 0.41 8.03
C SER A 479 -1.27 -0.62 7.03
N SER A 480 -0.55 -0.90 5.94
CA SER A 480 -0.94 -1.90 4.95
C SER A 480 -0.97 -3.31 5.56
N GLY A 481 -0.08 -3.60 6.52
CA GLY A 481 -0.09 -4.85 7.28
C GLY A 481 -1.39 -5.08 8.08
N MET A 482 -1.99 -3.99 8.60
CA MET A 482 -3.25 -4.05 9.36
C MET A 482 -4.50 -4.23 8.50
N ILE A 483 -4.35 -4.24 7.17
CA ILE A 483 -5.45 -4.52 6.22
C ILE A 483 -5.12 -5.73 5.31
N GLY A 484 -4.15 -6.55 5.69
CA GLY A 484 -3.81 -7.79 5.00
C GLY A 484 -2.83 -7.67 3.84
N CYS A 485 -2.11 -6.54 3.68
CA CYS A 485 -0.98 -6.39 2.76
C CYS A 485 0.33 -6.38 3.54
N GLY A 486 0.75 -7.54 4.01
CA GLY A 486 1.95 -7.71 4.85
C GLY A 486 3.28 -7.81 4.11
N LEU A 487 3.26 -7.85 2.76
CA LEU A 487 4.43 -7.84 1.89
C LEU A 487 4.55 -6.46 1.23
N ASN A 488 5.36 -5.58 1.82
CA ASN A 488 5.60 -4.22 1.36
C ASN A 488 7.09 -3.96 1.18
N HIS A 489 7.44 -3.03 0.29
CA HIS A 489 8.78 -2.47 0.12
C HIS A 489 8.70 -1.03 -0.37
N SER A 490 9.84 -0.39 -0.61
CA SER A 490 9.90 0.99 -1.10
C SER A 490 11.09 1.21 -2.03
N ASP A 491 11.07 2.34 -2.75
CA ASP A 491 12.19 2.82 -3.54
C ASP A 491 13.32 3.25 -2.61
N ILE A 492 14.46 2.57 -2.64
CA ILE A 492 15.62 2.95 -1.83
C ILE A 492 16.11 4.33 -2.25
N GLY A 493 16.00 5.30 -1.34
CA GLY A 493 16.34 6.69 -1.55
C GLY A 493 15.19 7.57 -2.08
N GLY A 494 13.98 7.06 -2.17
CA GLY A 494 12.80 7.78 -2.68
C GLY A 494 12.80 7.90 -4.20
N TYR A 495 11.74 8.49 -4.74
CA TYR A 495 11.52 8.70 -6.17
C TYR A 495 11.42 10.17 -6.57
N THR A 496 10.61 10.95 -5.85
CA THR A 496 10.20 12.30 -6.25
C THR A 496 11.23 13.35 -5.88
N SER A 497 11.96 13.81 -6.87
CA SER A 497 12.79 15.02 -6.84
C SER A 497 12.07 16.17 -7.50
N LEU A 498 11.74 17.22 -6.76
CA LEU A 498 11.07 18.41 -7.28
C LEU A 498 11.81 19.67 -6.86
N TYR A 499 11.77 20.68 -7.71
CA TYR A 499 12.42 21.99 -7.51
C TYR A 499 13.92 21.82 -7.21
N ASP A 500 14.38 22.28 -6.05
CA ASP A 500 15.79 22.16 -5.63
C ASP A 500 16.05 20.91 -4.77
N ASN A 501 15.01 20.08 -4.50
CA ASN A 501 15.16 18.87 -3.73
C ASN A 501 15.77 17.76 -4.60
N CYS A 502 16.97 17.32 -4.25
CA CYS A 502 17.69 16.22 -4.90
C CYS A 502 18.15 15.20 -3.85
N ARG A 503 18.08 13.93 -4.20
CA ARG A 503 18.55 12.85 -3.35
C ARG A 503 20.00 13.01 -2.95
N THR A 504 20.29 12.91 -1.66
CA THR A 504 21.63 12.90 -1.10
C THR A 504 22.14 11.46 -0.88
N LYS A 505 23.46 11.31 -0.70
CA LYS A 505 24.08 10.04 -0.32
C LYS A 505 23.53 9.54 1.02
N GLU A 506 23.32 10.44 1.97
CA GLU A 506 22.83 10.08 3.30
C GLU A 506 21.43 9.47 3.22
N VAL A 507 20.47 10.14 2.56
CA VAL A 507 19.09 9.60 2.48
C VAL A 507 19.07 8.25 1.75
N PHE A 508 19.91 8.08 0.71
CA PHE A 508 20.03 6.80 0.03
C PHE A 508 20.51 5.69 0.97
N LEU A 509 21.57 5.94 1.72
CA LEU A 509 22.15 4.95 2.65
C LEU A 509 21.21 4.65 3.82
N ARG A 510 20.59 5.67 4.44
CA ARG A 510 19.59 5.48 5.50
C ARG A 510 18.41 4.64 5.05
N TRP A 511 17.97 4.85 3.81
CA TRP A 511 16.92 4.02 3.21
C TRP A 511 17.37 2.59 2.94
N ALA A 512 18.61 2.42 2.43
CA ALA A 512 19.18 1.10 2.17
C ALA A 512 19.38 0.27 3.47
N GLU A 513 19.76 0.93 4.57
CA GLU A 513 19.88 0.32 5.91
C GLU A 513 18.54 -0.28 6.36
N MET A 514 17.44 0.48 6.21
CA MET A 514 16.10 0.00 6.51
C MET A 514 15.71 -1.15 5.58
N ALA A 515 15.93 -0.96 4.28
CA ALA A 515 15.52 -1.92 3.26
C ALA A 515 16.19 -3.30 3.43
N ALA A 516 17.36 -3.38 4.04
CA ALA A 516 18.03 -4.64 4.37
C ALA A 516 17.24 -5.50 5.39
N PHE A 517 16.28 -4.91 6.09
CA PHE A 517 15.39 -5.56 7.06
C PHE A 517 13.91 -5.47 6.66
N THR A 518 13.64 -5.50 5.37
CA THR A 518 12.30 -5.55 4.77
C THR A 518 12.17 -6.75 3.83
N PRO A 519 10.97 -7.13 3.37
CA PRO A 519 10.79 -8.28 2.47
C PRO A 519 11.62 -8.21 1.18
N VAL A 520 11.81 -7.01 0.62
CA VAL A 520 12.50 -6.82 -0.68
C VAL A 520 13.37 -5.56 -0.64
N MET A 521 14.61 -5.67 -1.13
CA MET A 521 15.48 -4.54 -1.42
C MET A 521 15.40 -4.16 -2.91
N ARG A 522 15.04 -2.92 -3.24
CA ARG A 522 15.02 -2.44 -4.62
C ARG A 522 15.44 -0.97 -4.70
N THR A 523 16.41 -0.66 -5.56
CA THR A 523 16.80 0.72 -5.85
C THR A 523 15.92 1.34 -6.93
N HIS A 524 15.84 2.67 -6.91
CA HIS A 524 15.27 3.47 -7.97
C HIS A 524 16.20 4.64 -8.30
N GLU A 525 16.39 4.98 -9.59
CA GLU A 525 17.18 6.16 -9.97
C GLU A 525 16.44 7.49 -9.69
N GLY A 526 15.13 7.43 -9.42
CA GLY A 526 14.25 8.58 -9.22
C GLY A 526 13.79 9.19 -10.55
N ASN A 527 12.91 10.19 -10.46
CA ASN A 527 12.37 10.89 -11.63
C ASN A 527 13.41 11.82 -12.32
N ARG A 528 14.51 12.16 -11.61
CA ARG A 528 15.62 12.97 -12.10
C ARG A 528 16.96 12.24 -11.93
N PRO A 529 17.20 11.16 -12.69
CA PRO A 529 18.39 10.31 -12.51
C PRO A 529 19.71 11.05 -12.69
N ASP A 530 19.73 12.10 -13.53
CA ASP A 530 20.94 12.86 -13.84
C ASP A 530 21.33 13.86 -12.73
N THR A 531 20.45 14.13 -11.76
CA THR A 531 20.68 15.09 -10.65
C THR A 531 20.63 14.46 -9.28
N ASN A 532 19.90 13.36 -9.13
CA ASN A 532 19.86 12.59 -7.90
C ASN A 532 21.19 11.86 -7.68
N PHE A 533 21.63 11.75 -6.41
CA PHE A 533 22.72 10.85 -6.06
C PHE A 533 22.43 9.44 -6.51
N GLN A 534 23.38 8.80 -7.16
CA GLN A 534 23.32 7.42 -7.61
C GLN A 534 24.43 6.59 -6.96
N PHE A 535 24.08 5.43 -6.40
CA PHE A 535 25.00 4.61 -5.63
C PHE A 535 26.22 4.12 -6.47
N TYR A 536 26.02 3.88 -7.76
CA TYR A 536 27.05 3.38 -8.66
C TYR A 536 28.09 4.45 -9.07
N ASP A 537 27.88 5.72 -8.73
CA ASP A 537 28.83 6.80 -8.95
C ASP A 537 29.76 7.05 -7.75
N ASP A 538 29.54 6.35 -6.62
CA ASP A 538 30.28 6.52 -5.37
C ASP A 538 30.79 5.17 -4.83
N GLU A 539 32.12 5.02 -4.79
CA GLU A 539 32.78 3.78 -4.37
C GLU A 539 32.44 3.38 -2.92
N ASP A 540 32.41 4.36 -2.00
CA ASP A 540 32.08 4.09 -0.60
C ASP A 540 30.63 3.65 -0.44
N CYS A 541 29.71 4.27 -1.15
CA CYS A 541 28.32 3.84 -1.18
C CYS A 541 28.17 2.42 -1.71
N MET A 542 28.91 2.03 -2.75
CA MET A 542 28.89 0.65 -3.26
C MET A 542 29.41 -0.35 -2.23
N VAL A 543 30.45 0.00 -1.47
CA VAL A 543 30.97 -0.84 -0.36
C VAL A 543 29.92 -1.00 0.74
N GLN A 544 29.25 0.09 1.14
CA GLN A 544 28.16 0.02 2.13
C GLN A 544 26.99 -0.83 1.62
N LEU A 545 26.61 -0.64 0.37
CA LEU A 545 25.51 -1.40 -0.23
C LEU A 545 25.86 -2.90 -0.37
N ALA A 546 27.12 -3.24 -0.68
CA ALA A 546 27.60 -4.63 -0.70
C ALA A 546 27.44 -5.27 0.68
N ARG A 547 27.79 -4.55 1.76
CA ARG A 547 27.57 -5.01 3.14
C ARG A 547 26.09 -5.21 3.45
N LEU A 548 25.23 -4.24 3.14
CA LEU A 548 23.80 -4.31 3.42
C LEU A 548 23.12 -5.45 2.68
N THR A 549 23.48 -5.67 1.41
CA THR A 549 22.95 -6.79 0.62
C THR A 549 23.44 -8.15 1.11
N ASP A 550 24.67 -8.23 1.64
CA ASP A 550 25.17 -9.44 2.30
C ASP A 550 24.39 -9.73 3.61
N ILE A 551 24.12 -8.70 4.43
CA ILE A 551 23.25 -8.82 5.61
C ILE A 551 21.87 -9.32 5.22
N TYR A 552 21.23 -8.72 4.21
CA TYR A 552 19.93 -9.13 3.69
C TYR A 552 19.92 -10.62 3.29
N THR A 553 20.94 -11.08 2.57
CA THR A 553 21.03 -12.49 2.20
C THR A 553 21.30 -13.41 3.40
N MET A 554 22.04 -12.95 4.41
CA MET A 554 22.26 -13.71 5.65
C MET A 554 20.97 -13.91 6.43
N ILE A 555 20.10 -12.89 6.52
CA ILE A 555 18.82 -12.99 7.24
C ILE A 555 17.67 -13.59 6.39
N SER A 556 17.95 -13.99 5.14
CA SER A 556 16.93 -14.54 4.24
C SER A 556 16.18 -15.76 4.81
N PRO A 557 16.76 -16.65 5.65
CA PRO A 557 15.98 -17.72 6.28
C PRO A 557 14.84 -17.21 7.18
N LEU A 558 15.06 -16.11 7.89
CA LEU A 558 14.01 -15.43 8.66
C LEU A 558 12.97 -14.84 7.72
N LEU A 559 13.36 -14.07 6.70
CA LEU A 559 12.44 -13.43 5.75
C LEU A 559 11.55 -14.47 5.06
N LYS A 560 12.09 -15.57 4.57
CA LYS A 560 11.34 -16.66 3.95
C LYS A 560 10.27 -17.24 4.88
N ARG A 561 10.62 -17.46 6.14
CA ARG A 561 9.67 -17.97 7.14
C ARG A 561 8.55 -16.97 7.40
N LEU A 562 8.87 -15.68 7.52
CA LEU A 562 7.86 -14.64 7.76
C LEU A 562 6.95 -14.41 6.55
N VAL A 563 7.48 -14.46 5.34
CA VAL A 563 6.70 -14.39 4.09
C VAL A 563 5.76 -15.58 3.97
N LYS A 564 6.23 -16.78 4.29
CA LYS A 564 5.37 -17.96 4.34
C LYS A 564 4.28 -17.83 5.41
N GLU A 565 4.60 -17.37 6.60
CA GLU A 565 3.64 -17.09 7.66
C GLU A 565 2.57 -16.08 7.18
N ASN A 566 2.98 -15.01 6.50
CA ASN A 566 2.05 -14.04 5.91
C ASN A 566 1.10 -14.70 4.89
N ALA A 567 1.59 -15.53 4.00
CA ALA A 567 0.76 -16.22 3.02
C ALA A 567 -0.23 -17.22 3.67
N GLU A 568 0.17 -17.88 4.76
CA GLU A 568 -0.64 -18.86 5.47
C GLU A 568 -1.64 -18.22 6.46
N THR A 569 -1.25 -17.16 7.15
CA THR A 569 -2.01 -16.58 8.27
C THR A 569 -2.46 -15.13 8.04
N GLY A 570 -1.80 -14.39 7.13
CA GLY A 570 -2.00 -12.97 6.92
C GLY A 570 -1.27 -12.07 7.92
N ILE A 571 -0.53 -12.62 8.87
CA ILE A 571 0.27 -11.84 9.80
C ILE A 571 1.42 -11.17 9.04
N PRO A 572 1.59 -9.82 9.09
CA PRO A 572 2.54 -9.11 8.26
C PRO A 572 3.99 -9.43 8.64
N VAL A 573 4.91 -9.25 7.67
CA VAL A 573 6.35 -9.41 7.89
C VAL A 573 6.89 -8.30 8.78
N GLN A 574 6.55 -7.04 8.47
CA GLN A 574 6.81 -5.86 9.31
C GLN A 574 5.59 -5.61 10.18
N ARG A 575 5.78 -5.61 11.50
CA ARG A 575 4.69 -5.64 12.50
C ARG A 575 4.74 -4.44 13.43
N PRO A 576 3.59 -3.87 13.79
CA PRO A 576 3.55 -2.92 14.90
C PRO A 576 3.94 -3.61 16.22
N LEU A 577 4.50 -2.87 17.15
CA LEU A 577 5.03 -3.41 18.39
C LEU A 577 3.95 -4.11 19.22
N PHE A 578 2.73 -3.57 19.25
CA PHE A 578 1.63 -4.14 20.03
C PHE A 578 1.19 -5.53 19.55
N LEU A 579 1.46 -5.93 18.31
CA LEU A 579 1.04 -7.23 17.79
C LEU A 579 1.59 -8.41 18.63
N HIS A 580 2.70 -8.18 19.34
CA HIS A 580 3.32 -9.15 20.24
C HIS A 580 3.53 -8.61 21.67
N ASN A 581 3.04 -7.38 21.96
CA ASN A 581 3.18 -6.72 23.26
C ASN A 581 1.88 -5.97 23.60
N GLU A 582 0.73 -6.67 23.55
CA GLU A 582 -0.61 -6.10 23.70
C GLU A 582 -0.86 -5.44 25.07
N GLU A 583 -0.17 -5.88 26.13
CA GLU A 583 -0.26 -5.31 27.47
C GLU A 583 0.54 -4.01 27.65
N ASP A 584 1.28 -3.58 26.61
CA ASP A 584 2.15 -2.43 26.67
C ASP A 584 1.55 -1.22 25.96
N GLU A 585 0.99 -0.28 26.72
CA GLU A 585 0.28 0.90 26.20
C GLU A 585 1.12 1.71 25.19
N ARG A 586 2.44 1.82 25.40
CA ARG A 586 3.31 2.57 24.50
C ARG A 586 3.48 1.91 23.13
N SER A 587 3.41 0.60 23.08
CA SER A 587 3.50 -0.16 21.81
C SER A 587 2.43 0.23 20.79
N TYR A 588 1.30 0.79 21.24
CA TYR A 588 0.18 1.20 20.37
C TYR A 588 0.44 2.51 19.61
N ILE A 589 1.37 3.34 20.05
CA ILE A 589 1.63 4.67 19.45
C ILE A 589 2.96 4.76 18.70
N GLU A 590 3.83 3.74 18.80
CA GLU A 590 5.09 3.74 18.07
C GLU A 590 4.84 3.45 16.57
N GLN A 591 5.31 4.37 15.70
CA GLN A 591 5.05 4.29 14.26
C GLN A 591 6.31 4.40 13.38
N PHE A 592 7.50 4.60 13.96
CA PHE A 592 8.76 4.74 13.23
C PHE A 592 9.79 3.68 13.60
N GLU A 593 9.33 2.61 14.21
CA GLU A 593 10.04 1.37 14.43
C GLU A 593 9.07 0.21 14.29
N TYR A 594 9.57 -0.95 13.97
CA TYR A 594 8.73 -2.12 13.72
C TYR A 594 9.39 -3.41 14.20
N LEU A 595 8.59 -4.42 14.43
CA LEU A 595 9.07 -5.79 14.58
C LEU A 595 9.17 -6.46 13.21
N LEU A 596 10.29 -7.09 12.92
CA LEU A 596 10.48 -8.04 11.82
C LEU A 596 10.22 -9.45 12.37
N GLY A 597 9.01 -9.95 12.20
CA GLY A 597 8.53 -11.09 12.96
C GLY A 597 8.34 -10.75 14.44
N PRO A 598 8.27 -11.75 15.35
CA PRO A 598 8.01 -11.50 16.76
C PRO A 598 9.24 -11.02 17.56
N ASP A 599 10.45 -11.34 17.11
CA ASP A 599 11.65 -11.32 17.95
C ASP A 599 12.78 -10.38 17.48
N VAL A 600 12.56 -9.62 16.40
CA VAL A 600 13.52 -8.66 15.87
C VAL A 600 12.90 -7.30 15.79
N LEU A 601 13.51 -6.28 16.38
CA LEU A 601 13.06 -4.89 16.33
C LEU A 601 14.02 -4.09 15.45
N VAL A 602 13.48 -3.31 14.54
CA VAL A 602 14.20 -2.42 13.62
C VAL A 602 13.73 -1.00 13.85
N ALA A 603 14.67 -0.08 14.14
CA ALA A 603 14.39 1.33 14.35
C ALA A 603 15.14 2.18 13.32
N PRO A 604 14.59 2.41 12.13
CA PRO A 604 15.25 3.17 11.08
C PRO A 604 15.58 4.59 11.51
N VAL A 605 16.71 5.11 11.03
CA VAL A 605 17.08 6.52 11.21
C VAL A 605 16.38 7.34 10.12
N TYR A 606 15.48 8.21 10.54
CA TYR A 606 14.64 9.03 9.65
C TYR A 606 14.85 10.55 9.83
N THR A 607 15.97 10.93 10.43
CA THR A 607 16.36 12.33 10.64
C THR A 607 17.70 12.58 10.00
N GLU A 608 17.80 13.62 9.18
CA GLU A 608 19.03 14.02 8.51
C GLU A 608 20.14 14.36 9.51
N GLY A 609 21.34 13.86 9.27
CA GLY A 609 22.53 14.12 10.08
C GLY A 609 22.53 13.46 11.45
N ALA A 610 21.57 12.59 11.77
CA ALA A 610 21.51 11.93 13.06
C ALA A 610 22.63 10.88 13.19
N GLU A 611 23.33 10.93 14.31
CA GLU A 611 24.37 9.94 14.70
C GLU A 611 23.89 9.00 15.82
N ASP A 612 22.70 9.23 16.35
CA ASP A 612 22.02 8.40 17.34
C ASP A 612 20.51 8.30 17.04
N ARG A 613 19.86 7.35 17.71
CA ARG A 613 18.42 7.10 17.60
C ARG A 613 17.84 6.73 18.95
N GLU A 614 16.75 7.39 19.34
CA GLU A 614 15.94 6.97 20.46
C GLU A 614 15.04 5.80 20.01
N VAL A 615 15.13 4.66 20.72
CA VAL A 615 14.41 3.42 20.41
C VAL A 615 13.59 3.01 21.63
N TYR A 616 12.37 2.56 21.41
CA TYR A 616 11.52 1.97 22.44
C TYR A 616 11.56 0.44 22.38
N LEU A 617 11.99 -0.19 23.46
CA LEU A 617 11.98 -1.64 23.61
C LEU A 617 10.80 -2.06 24.48
N PRO A 618 9.80 -2.82 23.93
CA PRO A 618 8.54 -3.09 24.64
C PRO A 618 8.66 -4.13 25.77
N SER A 619 9.80 -4.80 25.88
CA SER A 619 10.06 -5.87 26.85
C SER A 619 11.54 -5.99 27.17
N ASP A 620 11.93 -6.91 28.06
CA ASP A 620 13.33 -7.20 28.37
C ASP A 620 13.98 -8.21 27.41
N GLY A 621 15.30 -8.36 27.50
CA GLY A 621 16.10 -9.39 26.84
C GLY A 621 16.42 -9.13 25.38
N TRP A 622 16.59 -7.86 24.99
CA TRP A 622 17.02 -7.45 23.65
C TRP A 622 18.54 -7.33 23.55
N ILE A 623 19.11 -7.85 22.48
CA ILE A 623 20.51 -7.69 22.12
C ILE A 623 20.64 -6.73 20.96
N HIS A 624 21.41 -5.66 21.12
CA HIS A 624 21.71 -4.71 20.04
C HIS A 624 22.68 -5.35 19.03
N LEU A 625 22.28 -5.39 17.78
CA LEU A 625 23.01 -6.10 16.71
C LEU A 625 24.45 -5.63 16.55
N TRP A 626 24.70 -4.32 16.63
CA TRP A 626 26.02 -3.76 16.32
C TRP A 626 27.01 -3.74 17.48
N THR A 627 26.55 -3.88 18.71
CA THR A 627 27.40 -3.84 19.91
C THR A 627 27.42 -5.15 20.70
N GLY A 628 26.42 -6.02 20.50
CA GLY A 628 26.21 -7.21 21.31
C GLY A 628 25.75 -6.93 22.75
N ASN A 629 25.44 -5.66 23.08
CA ASN A 629 24.98 -5.29 24.42
C ASN A 629 23.51 -5.70 24.62
N GLU A 630 23.20 -6.11 25.84
CA GLU A 630 21.82 -6.44 26.26
C GLU A 630 21.11 -5.20 26.80
N TYR A 631 19.83 -5.05 26.41
CA TYR A 631 18.96 -3.96 26.80
C TYR A 631 17.64 -4.51 27.38
N GLY A 632 17.12 -3.80 28.40
CA GLY A 632 15.81 -4.06 28.99
C GLY A 632 14.71 -3.21 28.37
N LYS A 633 13.49 -3.39 28.87
CA LYS A 633 12.32 -2.58 28.48
C LYS A 633 12.55 -1.09 28.73
N GLY A 634 12.10 -0.23 27.82
CA GLY A 634 12.09 1.21 27.96
C GLY A 634 12.69 1.94 26.76
N ILE A 635 12.92 3.25 26.95
CA ILE A 635 13.50 4.12 25.92
C ILE A 635 15.03 4.09 26.07
N HIS A 636 15.72 3.92 24.96
CA HIS A 636 17.18 3.89 24.90
C HIS A 636 17.68 4.75 23.73
N THR A 637 18.64 5.63 24.01
CA THR A 637 19.38 6.31 22.94
C THR A 637 20.58 5.46 22.58
N VAL A 638 20.69 5.05 21.32
CA VAL A 638 21.77 4.21 20.81
C VAL A 638 22.47 4.88 19.65
N GLU A 639 23.78 4.64 19.52
CA GLU A 639 24.57 5.11 18.39
C GLU A 639 24.02 4.51 17.09
N ALA A 640 23.91 5.33 16.05
CA ALA A 640 23.32 4.96 14.77
C ALA A 640 24.10 5.60 13.60
N LYS A 641 25.37 5.22 13.47
CA LYS A 641 26.19 5.64 12.34
C LYS A 641 25.61 5.19 11.01
N ILE A 642 25.90 5.91 9.92
CA ILE A 642 25.51 5.48 8.57
C ILE A 642 26.05 4.06 8.32
N GLY A 643 25.15 3.17 7.91
CA GLY A 643 25.39 1.74 7.74
C GLY A 643 24.96 0.86 8.92
N ASP A 644 24.63 1.45 10.07
CA ASP A 644 24.33 0.74 11.31
C ASP A 644 22.97 1.18 11.91
N THR A 645 21.88 1.08 11.11
CA THR A 645 20.54 1.34 11.66
C THR A 645 20.30 0.47 12.89
N PRO A 646 19.73 0.99 14.01
CA PRO A 646 19.49 0.20 15.20
C PRO A 646 18.60 -1.01 14.93
N VAL A 647 19.14 -2.18 15.21
CA VAL A 647 18.43 -3.47 15.14
C VAL A 647 18.68 -4.22 16.44
N PHE A 648 17.63 -4.78 16.99
CA PHE A 648 17.67 -5.57 18.21
C PHE A 648 17.03 -6.94 17.95
N TYR A 649 17.54 -7.96 18.56
CA TYR A 649 16.95 -9.30 18.52
C TYR A 649 16.82 -9.87 19.92
N LYS A 650 15.80 -10.70 20.14
CA LYS A 650 15.60 -11.37 21.42
C LYS A 650 16.70 -12.37 21.68
N LYS A 651 17.27 -12.33 22.87
CA LYS A 651 18.34 -13.23 23.31
C LYS A 651 17.98 -14.72 23.18
N ASP A 652 16.71 -15.04 23.44
CA ASP A 652 16.19 -16.40 23.43
C ASP A 652 15.44 -16.73 22.12
N SER A 653 15.55 -15.87 21.10
CA SER A 653 14.95 -16.10 19.78
C SER A 653 15.57 -17.32 19.09
N ALA A 654 14.74 -18.01 18.31
CA ALA A 654 15.22 -19.05 17.39
C ALA A 654 16.20 -18.50 16.33
N ASP A 655 16.19 -17.20 16.07
CA ASP A 655 17.05 -16.50 15.12
C ASP A 655 18.30 -15.87 15.77
N ALA A 656 18.51 -16.02 17.08
CA ALA A 656 19.64 -15.40 17.80
C ALA A 656 21.00 -15.75 17.19
N GLU A 657 21.21 -17.02 16.80
CA GLU A 657 22.47 -17.45 16.17
C GLU A 657 22.65 -16.84 14.76
N LEU A 658 21.56 -16.57 14.02
CA LEU A 658 21.60 -15.88 12.74
C LEU A 658 22.12 -14.44 12.91
N PHE A 659 21.56 -13.70 13.86
CA PHE A 659 21.97 -12.31 14.13
C PHE A 659 23.37 -12.24 14.77
N LYS A 660 23.76 -13.22 15.55
CA LYS A 660 25.12 -13.34 16.07
C LYS A 660 26.11 -13.54 14.92
N ALA A 661 25.80 -14.34 13.91
CA ALA A 661 26.68 -14.49 12.74
C ALA A 661 26.78 -13.16 11.94
N VAL A 662 25.70 -12.37 11.85
CA VAL A 662 25.74 -11.02 11.26
C VAL A 662 26.67 -10.11 12.09
N TYR A 663 26.54 -10.10 13.42
CA TYR A 663 27.40 -9.34 14.32
C TYR A 663 28.87 -9.69 14.13
N GLU A 664 29.20 -10.97 14.15
CA GLU A 664 30.59 -11.47 14.02
C GLU A 664 31.23 -11.05 12.69
N LYS A 665 30.44 -11.08 11.60
CA LYS A 665 30.92 -10.74 10.25
C LYS A 665 31.00 -9.24 10.01
N HIS A 666 30.01 -8.47 10.46
CA HIS A 666 29.77 -7.10 10.02
C HIS A 666 29.92 -6.03 11.11
N ALA A 667 30.07 -6.39 12.38
CA ALA A 667 30.20 -5.45 13.47
C ALA A 667 31.50 -5.64 14.29
N LEU A 668 31.84 -6.88 14.70
CA LEU A 668 32.95 -7.15 15.60
C LEU A 668 34.32 -6.75 15.04
N ASN A 669 34.52 -6.73 13.74
CA ASN A 669 35.79 -6.46 13.06
C ASN A 669 35.81 -5.06 12.38
N ARG A 670 35.01 -4.12 12.80
CA ARG A 670 34.91 -2.74 12.27
C ARG A 670 35.63 -1.69 13.09
#